data_85995271d9a5c78ab4db39b95fa5418a
#
_entry.id   85995271d9a5c78ab4db39b95fa5418a
#
_cell.length_a   1.000
_cell.length_b   1.000
_cell.length_c   1.000
_cell.angle_alpha   90.00
_cell.angle_beta   90.00
_cell.angle_gamma   90.00
#
_symmetry.space_group_name_H-M   'P 1'
#
loop_
_entity.id
_entity.type
_entity.pdbx_description
1 polymer ?
#
loop_
_entity_poly.entity_id
_entity_poly.type
_entity_poly.pdbx_seq_one_letter_code
_entity_poly.pdbx_strand_id
1 'polypeptide(L)'
;ILSNPDFLHYVMLPSHQRWSRFLASLRLIVIDEAHHWRGVTGSHIALVVRRLLRVAHHLGADPRVVMLSATVRDAASVGRALTGRDAVAITEDGSPAGAHELVLWQGAIMADESEVDISSFLEALDAPPGTATLKVPIVRRSAGVEAANLAAAFVEEGARLLAFVRSRAGAEAVAAQVRDRLSARGSANAGRVGAYRGGYLPEERRALEEAIRTGGVRALATTSALEMGLDISGLDATITVGWPGTRASLRQQIGRAGRAGAPGTSVLIASDNPLDAYLVRHPEHILGEVEASVIDPSNPWVLAPHVAAAAAEMPITPSDITYFGPELRGVALRLVADSYLKRRPAGFFWDATRPERPSDLTDLRGAAGDIQIVDAATGTVIGTIDQASADAHVFPGAIYIHQGRTFHVLSLTSLTTPTAPAAQGWPRALLPEAPGDTQGSEHLGGGEREGAQASSIIIPPARTDDARVALVEEVRTPLRTRSATHTSVEVCAIEETYVCGDGTVTWHHGPTNVSTRVTDYDLLRLPGLEFIRNIELFLPTHTLPTKSTWFTLTPTALAAMGIEAADLAGTLHATEHAMIGILPLVATCDRWDLGGLSTELHDDTGAPTVFIHDAFRGGAGHVLAGFHSARSWVTATLEAVSSCDCESGCPRCIQSPKCGNGNEPLSKQGAITLLTYLQDRAPGA
;
A
#
# COMPACT_ATOMS: atom_id res chain seq x y z
N ILE A 1 -7.93 15.99 27.98
CA ILE A 1 -6.55 15.93 27.43
C ILE A 1 -6.68 15.68 25.93
N LEU A 2 -5.99 16.48 25.11
CA LEU A 2 -5.78 16.19 23.69
C LEU A 2 -4.49 15.37 23.58
N SER A 3 -4.52 14.31 22.80
CA SER A 3 -3.41 13.37 22.68
C SER A 3 -3.38 12.73 21.29
N ASN A 4 -2.38 11.92 21.03
CA ASN A 4 -2.26 11.10 19.85
C ASN A 4 -1.82 9.66 20.23
N PRO A 5 -1.96 8.68 19.35
CA PRO A 5 -1.58 7.29 19.63
C PRO A 5 -0.10 7.12 20.02
N ASP A 6 0.81 7.89 19.42
CA ASP A 6 2.24 7.83 19.75
C ASP A 6 2.49 8.18 21.24
N PHE A 7 1.86 9.26 21.72
CA PHE A 7 1.98 9.63 23.14
C PHE A 7 1.39 8.57 24.06
N LEU A 8 0.25 7.97 23.69
CA LEU A 8 -0.32 6.89 24.47
C LEU A 8 0.64 5.69 24.54
N HIS A 9 1.19 5.28 23.41
CA HIS A 9 2.02 4.10 23.29
C HIS A 9 3.39 4.26 23.95
N TYR A 10 4.10 5.38 23.68
CA TYR A 10 5.49 5.56 24.11
C TYR A 10 5.64 6.25 25.47
N VAL A 11 4.60 6.95 25.95
CA VAL A 11 4.70 7.75 27.18
C VAL A 11 3.69 7.37 28.24
N MET A 12 2.38 7.43 27.91
CA MET A 12 1.32 7.27 28.92
C MET A 12 1.21 5.83 29.42
N LEU A 13 1.09 4.86 28.52
CA LEU A 13 0.90 3.44 28.89
C LEU A 13 2.13 2.86 29.60
N PRO A 14 3.39 3.05 29.13
CA PRO A 14 4.56 2.58 29.87
C PRO A 14 4.70 3.21 31.27
N SER A 15 4.20 4.41 31.47
CA SER A 15 4.24 5.10 32.76
C SER A 15 2.86 5.28 33.40
N HIS A 16 1.90 4.35 33.12
CA HIS A 16 0.52 4.42 33.56
C HIS A 16 0.35 4.64 35.07
N GLN A 17 1.30 4.21 35.89
CA GLN A 17 1.27 4.45 37.34
C GLN A 17 1.28 5.95 37.69
N ARG A 18 2.00 6.78 36.91
CA ARG A 18 2.00 8.23 37.06
C ARG A 18 0.68 8.86 36.63
N TRP A 19 -0.07 8.18 35.76
CA TRP A 19 -1.35 8.61 35.22
C TRP A 19 -2.54 7.93 35.92
N SER A 20 -2.30 7.15 36.97
CA SER A 20 -3.30 6.29 37.62
C SER A 20 -4.57 7.07 38.05
N ARG A 21 -4.43 8.26 38.65
CA ARG A 21 -5.57 9.10 39.06
C ARG A 21 -6.41 9.55 37.87
N PHE A 22 -5.78 9.92 36.79
CA PHE A 22 -6.46 10.31 35.54
C PHE A 22 -7.16 9.10 34.92
N LEU A 23 -6.44 7.98 34.75
CA LEU A 23 -6.95 6.76 34.13
C LEU A 23 -8.11 6.13 34.96
N ALA A 24 -8.02 6.17 36.29
CA ALA A 24 -9.12 5.71 37.18
C ALA A 24 -10.39 6.59 37.10
N SER A 25 -10.25 7.83 36.66
CA SER A 25 -11.39 8.75 36.49
C SER A 25 -11.85 8.89 35.02
N LEU A 26 -11.25 8.14 34.10
CA LEU A 26 -11.52 8.26 32.68
C LEU A 26 -12.94 7.76 32.37
N ARG A 27 -13.78 8.64 31.81
CA ARG A 27 -15.18 8.35 31.46
C ARG A 27 -15.47 8.31 29.97
N LEU A 28 -14.67 9.05 29.20
CA LEU A 28 -14.88 9.23 27.77
C LEU A 28 -13.54 9.26 27.03
N ILE A 29 -13.48 8.48 25.95
CA ILE A 29 -12.42 8.53 24.95
C ILE A 29 -13.08 8.95 23.64
N VAL A 30 -12.58 10.01 23.02
CA VAL A 30 -13.03 10.45 21.70
C VAL A 30 -11.90 10.17 20.72
N ILE A 31 -12.20 9.40 19.68
CA ILE A 31 -11.29 9.11 18.56
C ILE A 31 -11.82 9.89 17.36
N ASP A 32 -11.11 10.93 17.00
CA ASP A 32 -11.44 11.75 15.84
C ASP A 32 -10.81 11.18 14.57
N GLU A 33 -11.44 11.44 13.41
CA GLU A 33 -11.00 10.97 12.09
C GLU A 33 -10.74 9.45 12.05
N ALA A 34 -11.64 8.67 12.66
CA ALA A 34 -11.45 7.22 12.84
C ALA A 34 -11.22 6.44 11.53
N HIS A 35 -11.67 6.94 10.39
CA HIS A 35 -11.47 6.35 9.06
C HIS A 35 -10.00 6.34 8.59
N HIS A 36 -9.12 7.10 9.25
CA HIS A 36 -7.68 7.04 8.98
C HIS A 36 -7.02 5.77 9.52
N TRP A 37 -7.60 5.18 10.56
CA TRP A 37 -7.04 4.02 11.22
C TRP A 37 -7.45 2.76 10.47
N ARG A 38 -6.68 2.41 9.43
CA ARG A 38 -6.90 1.26 8.53
C ARG A 38 -5.59 0.53 8.25
N GLY A 39 -5.69 -0.68 7.70
CA GLY A 39 -4.55 -1.54 7.40
C GLY A 39 -3.72 -1.84 8.65
N VAL A 40 -2.42 -2.00 8.48
CA VAL A 40 -1.49 -2.31 9.58
C VAL A 40 -1.44 -1.20 10.63
N THR A 41 -1.42 0.08 10.20
CA THR A 41 -1.47 1.21 11.15
C THR A 41 -2.75 1.18 11.98
N GLY A 42 -3.91 0.95 11.36
CA GLY A 42 -5.18 0.80 12.08
C GLY A 42 -5.15 -0.33 13.10
N SER A 43 -4.51 -1.45 12.77
CA SER A 43 -4.34 -2.60 13.65
C SER A 43 -3.46 -2.27 14.86
N HIS A 44 -2.37 -1.53 14.67
CA HIS A 44 -1.56 -1.02 15.79
C HIS A 44 -2.36 -0.08 16.70
N ILE A 45 -3.12 0.86 16.10
CA ILE A 45 -3.92 1.82 16.87
C ILE A 45 -5.03 1.11 17.64
N ALA A 46 -5.68 0.09 17.05
CA ALA A 46 -6.65 -0.74 17.73
C ALA A 46 -6.06 -1.35 19.01
N LEU A 47 -4.85 -1.89 18.95
CA LEU A 47 -4.18 -2.49 20.11
C LEU A 47 -3.73 -1.44 21.13
N VAL A 48 -3.34 -0.22 20.71
CA VAL A 48 -3.09 0.88 21.65
C VAL A 48 -4.36 1.27 22.41
N VAL A 49 -5.49 1.41 21.70
CA VAL A 49 -6.80 1.72 22.31
C VAL A 49 -7.22 0.61 23.27
N ARG A 50 -7.10 -0.65 22.87
CA ARG A 50 -7.46 -1.82 23.73
C ARG A 50 -6.57 -1.92 24.97
N ARG A 51 -5.27 -1.60 24.86
CA ARG A 51 -4.37 -1.51 26.02
C ARG A 51 -4.77 -0.36 26.96
N LEU A 52 -5.15 0.79 26.42
CA LEU A 52 -5.67 1.91 27.22
C LEU A 52 -6.95 1.50 27.99
N LEU A 53 -7.91 0.85 27.31
CA LEU A 53 -9.12 0.33 27.93
C LEU A 53 -8.81 -0.70 29.01
N ARG A 54 -7.86 -1.61 28.76
CA ARG A 54 -7.40 -2.61 29.72
C ARG A 54 -6.83 -1.98 31.00
N VAL A 55 -5.96 -0.98 30.85
CA VAL A 55 -5.35 -0.28 32.01
C VAL A 55 -6.42 0.53 32.77
N ALA A 56 -7.29 1.24 32.06
CA ALA A 56 -8.38 1.98 32.69
C ALA A 56 -9.33 1.06 33.48
N HIS A 57 -9.70 -0.07 32.90
CA HIS A 57 -10.58 -1.07 33.55
C HIS A 57 -9.91 -1.65 34.80
N HIS A 58 -8.63 -2.01 34.72
CA HIS A 58 -7.89 -2.48 35.89
C HIS A 58 -7.86 -1.45 37.04
N LEU A 59 -7.85 -0.17 36.72
CA LEU A 59 -7.92 0.94 37.69
C LEU A 59 -9.33 1.30 38.13
N GLY A 60 -10.34 0.53 37.71
CA GLY A 60 -11.75 0.68 38.11
C GLY A 60 -12.56 1.65 37.23
N ALA A 61 -12.04 2.10 36.10
CA ALA A 61 -12.77 2.92 35.13
C ALA A 61 -13.30 2.07 33.96
N ASP A 62 -14.46 2.44 33.43
CA ASP A 62 -15.02 1.87 32.20
C ASP A 62 -15.41 3.00 31.23
N PRO A 63 -14.44 3.58 30.51
CA PRO A 63 -14.70 4.72 29.64
C PRO A 63 -15.56 4.33 28.44
N ARG A 64 -16.51 5.18 28.11
CA ARG A 64 -17.22 5.13 26.84
C ARG A 64 -16.28 5.57 25.72
N VAL A 65 -16.36 4.91 24.56
CA VAL A 65 -15.61 5.33 23.36
C VAL A 65 -16.59 5.92 22.35
N VAL A 66 -16.31 7.12 21.91
CA VAL A 66 -17.01 7.79 20.81
C VAL A 66 -16.03 7.97 19.67
N MET A 67 -16.43 7.55 18.48
CA MET A 67 -15.61 7.68 17.28
C MET A 67 -16.30 8.64 16.32
N LEU A 68 -15.56 9.63 15.87
CA LEU A 68 -15.99 10.58 14.85
C LEU A 68 -15.27 10.22 13.54
N SER A 69 -16.01 10.18 12.46
CA SER A 69 -15.49 9.75 11.19
C SER A 69 -16.22 10.46 10.05
N ALA A 70 -15.52 10.69 8.94
CA ALA A 70 -16.17 10.91 7.67
C ALA A 70 -16.89 9.60 7.23
N THR A 71 -17.23 9.47 5.99
CA THR A 71 -17.94 8.30 5.46
C THR A 71 -17.15 7.00 5.69
N VAL A 72 -17.75 6.02 6.33
CA VAL A 72 -17.20 4.69 6.60
C VAL A 72 -18.27 3.65 6.29
N ARG A 73 -17.93 2.61 5.53
CA ARG A 73 -18.78 1.45 5.36
C ARG A 73 -18.74 0.62 6.63
N ASP A 74 -19.87 0.16 7.12
CA ASP A 74 -19.98 -0.64 8.34
C ASP A 74 -19.24 -0.03 9.56
N ALA A 75 -19.67 1.16 9.99
CA ALA A 75 -19.07 1.88 11.10
C ALA A 75 -19.07 1.07 12.42
N ALA A 76 -20.05 0.18 12.63
CA ALA A 76 -20.13 -0.67 13.82
C ALA A 76 -18.99 -1.71 13.83
N SER A 77 -18.69 -2.34 12.69
CA SER A 77 -17.59 -3.28 12.54
C SER A 77 -16.23 -2.62 12.76
N VAL A 78 -16.01 -1.45 12.18
CA VAL A 78 -14.80 -0.65 12.42
C VAL A 78 -14.65 -0.29 13.89
N GLY A 79 -15.75 0.11 14.54
CA GLY A 79 -15.78 0.39 15.98
C GLY A 79 -15.39 -0.81 16.82
N ARG A 80 -15.90 -1.98 16.48
CA ARG A 80 -15.54 -3.26 17.14
C ARG A 80 -14.08 -3.62 16.89
N ALA A 81 -13.58 -3.46 15.65
CA ALA A 81 -12.20 -3.75 15.32
C ALA A 81 -11.23 -2.86 16.11
N LEU A 82 -11.52 -1.56 16.25
CA LEU A 82 -10.68 -0.63 17.00
C LEU A 82 -10.72 -0.86 18.52
N THR A 83 -11.90 -1.14 19.09
CA THR A 83 -12.07 -1.14 20.54
C THR A 83 -12.13 -2.53 21.16
N GLY A 84 -12.43 -3.57 20.39
CA GLY A 84 -12.78 -4.90 20.90
C GLY A 84 -14.18 -4.95 21.52
N ARG A 85 -15.00 -3.91 21.41
CA ARG A 85 -16.34 -3.78 22.00
C ARG A 85 -17.38 -3.58 20.91
N ASP A 86 -18.61 -3.99 21.17
CA ASP A 86 -19.73 -3.70 20.28
C ASP A 86 -19.95 -2.18 20.19
N ALA A 87 -20.20 -1.72 18.98
CA ALA A 87 -20.41 -0.31 18.68
C ALA A 87 -21.77 -0.10 18.00
N VAL A 88 -22.39 1.02 18.30
CA VAL A 88 -23.62 1.49 17.65
C VAL A 88 -23.25 2.54 16.64
N ALA A 89 -23.60 2.31 15.37
CA ALA A 89 -23.37 3.28 14.31
C ALA A 89 -24.48 4.33 14.26
N ILE A 90 -24.09 5.60 14.13
CA ILE A 90 -25.00 6.73 13.86
C ILE A 90 -24.57 7.29 12.52
N THR A 91 -25.34 7.03 11.47
CA THR A 91 -24.98 7.28 10.07
C THR A 91 -25.85 8.31 9.37
N GLU A 92 -26.90 8.80 10.03
CA GLU A 92 -27.74 9.85 9.48
C GLU A 92 -27.02 11.21 9.57
N ASP A 93 -26.67 11.76 8.41
CA ASP A 93 -26.05 13.09 8.30
C ASP A 93 -27.14 14.15 8.15
N GLY A 94 -27.31 14.98 9.18
CA GLY A 94 -28.23 16.11 9.19
C GLY A 94 -27.58 17.44 8.80
N SER A 95 -26.32 17.46 8.37
CA SER A 95 -25.61 18.69 8.02
C SER A 95 -26.08 19.24 6.66
N PRO A 96 -26.22 20.59 6.52
CA PRO A 96 -26.56 21.18 5.23
C PRO A 96 -25.40 21.02 4.24
N ALA A 97 -25.68 20.46 3.06
CA ALA A 97 -24.74 20.35 1.96
C ALA A 97 -25.07 21.36 0.86
N GLY A 98 -24.07 22.11 0.39
CA GLY A 98 -24.18 22.93 -0.81
C GLY A 98 -24.15 22.07 -2.10
N ALA A 99 -24.62 22.66 -3.20
CA ALA A 99 -24.47 22.03 -4.51
C ALA A 99 -22.97 21.85 -4.84
N HIS A 100 -22.61 20.68 -5.34
CA HIS A 100 -21.21 20.37 -5.68
C HIS A 100 -21.14 19.73 -7.05
N GLU A 101 -20.23 20.19 -7.89
CA GLU A 101 -19.98 19.66 -9.22
C GLU A 101 -18.66 18.89 -9.22
N LEU A 102 -18.70 17.61 -9.60
CA LEU A 102 -17.51 16.78 -9.80
C LEU A 102 -17.28 16.53 -11.28
N VAL A 103 -16.18 17.04 -11.79
CA VAL A 103 -15.74 16.85 -13.17
C VAL A 103 -14.69 15.74 -13.22
N LEU A 104 -14.92 14.74 -14.06
CA LEU A 104 -13.95 13.69 -14.36
C LEU A 104 -13.17 14.10 -15.61
N TRP A 105 -11.86 14.24 -15.48
CA TRP A 105 -10.99 14.76 -16.52
C TRP A 105 -9.96 13.73 -16.95
N GLN A 106 -9.76 13.61 -18.24
CA GLN A 106 -8.73 12.76 -18.82
C GLN A 106 -7.78 13.60 -19.65
N GLY A 107 -6.47 13.38 -19.51
CA GLY A 107 -5.45 14.09 -20.25
C GLY A 107 -5.67 14.03 -21.77
N ALA A 108 -5.42 15.14 -22.46
CA ALA A 108 -5.54 15.21 -23.93
C ALA A 108 -4.61 14.19 -24.59
N ILE A 109 -5.07 13.55 -25.67
CA ILE A 109 -4.24 12.70 -26.49
C ILE A 109 -3.23 13.58 -27.19
N MET A 110 -1.95 13.24 -27.04
CA MET A 110 -0.85 13.87 -27.77
C MET A 110 -0.56 12.99 -28.99
N ALA A 111 -0.78 13.53 -30.18
CA ALA A 111 -0.29 12.88 -31.39
C ALA A 111 1.22 13.17 -31.47
N ASP A 112 2.05 12.19 -31.18
CA ASP A 112 3.46 12.28 -31.46
C ASP A 112 3.72 11.73 -32.85
N GLU A 113 3.86 12.65 -33.83
CA GLU A 113 4.19 12.30 -35.22
C GLU A 113 5.63 11.74 -35.36
N SER A 114 6.43 11.78 -34.26
CA SER A 114 7.84 11.37 -34.29
C SER A 114 8.09 9.92 -33.92
N GLU A 115 7.10 9.20 -33.36
CA GLU A 115 7.20 7.77 -32.99
C GLU A 115 6.36 6.86 -33.89
N VAL A 116 6.31 7.15 -35.17
CA VAL A 116 5.85 6.13 -36.14
C VAL A 116 6.95 5.07 -36.21
N ASP A 117 6.70 3.90 -35.62
CA ASP A 117 7.58 2.76 -35.75
C ASP A 117 7.81 2.46 -37.25
N ILE A 118 9.08 2.57 -37.68
CA ILE A 118 9.48 2.35 -39.09
C ILE A 118 9.03 0.96 -39.56
N SER A 119 8.99 -0.05 -38.69
CA SER A 119 8.48 -1.39 -39.02
C SER A 119 7.00 -1.38 -39.34
N SER A 120 6.17 -0.71 -38.54
CA SER A 120 4.73 -0.57 -38.80
C SER A 120 4.42 0.30 -40.02
N PHE A 121 5.31 1.26 -40.32
CA PHE A 121 5.22 2.05 -41.57
C PHE A 121 5.54 1.20 -42.80
N LEU A 122 6.55 0.34 -42.71
CA LEU A 122 6.91 -0.58 -43.80
C LEU A 122 5.84 -1.66 -44.02
N GLU A 123 5.28 -2.24 -42.95
CA GLU A 123 4.14 -3.17 -43.03
C GLU A 123 2.91 -2.51 -43.64
N ALA A 124 2.65 -1.22 -43.33
CA ALA A 124 1.55 -0.45 -43.91
C ALA A 124 1.74 -0.15 -45.40
N LEU A 125 3.00 -0.04 -45.86
CA LEU A 125 3.32 0.12 -47.28
C LEU A 125 3.10 -1.16 -48.11
N ASP A 126 3.27 -2.33 -47.49
CA ASP A 126 3.06 -3.63 -48.12
C ASP A 126 1.60 -4.14 -48.02
N ALA A 127 0.76 -3.47 -47.26
CA ALA A 127 -0.65 -3.85 -47.07
C ALA A 127 -1.54 -3.41 -48.26
N PRO A 128 -2.62 -4.12 -48.57
CA PRO A 128 -3.56 -3.72 -49.58
C PRO A 128 -4.15 -2.34 -49.34
N PRO A 129 -4.38 -1.51 -50.39
CA PRO A 129 -4.92 -0.16 -50.22
C PRO A 129 -6.25 -0.15 -49.44
N GLY A 130 -6.27 0.58 -48.31
CA GLY A 130 -7.42 0.74 -47.42
C GLY A 130 -7.49 -0.19 -46.23
N THR A 131 -6.49 -1.08 -46.01
CA THR A 131 -6.43 -2.01 -44.86
C THR A 131 -5.33 -1.64 -43.80
N ALA A 132 -4.42 -0.78 -44.17
CA ALA A 132 -3.33 -0.37 -43.25
C ALA A 132 -3.78 0.80 -42.37
N THR A 133 -3.94 0.56 -41.08
CA THR A 133 -3.99 1.60 -40.03
C THR A 133 -2.63 1.73 -39.42
N LEU A 134 -1.97 2.89 -39.57
CA LEU A 134 -0.77 3.21 -38.83
C LEU A 134 -1.08 3.23 -37.34
N LYS A 135 -0.44 2.34 -36.59
CA LYS A 135 -0.63 2.19 -35.14
C LYS A 135 0.28 3.18 -34.43
N VAL A 136 -0.28 4.33 -34.04
CA VAL A 136 0.44 5.29 -33.18
C VAL A 136 0.08 4.98 -31.73
N PRO A 137 1.08 4.79 -30.82
CA PRO A 137 0.79 4.62 -29.41
C PRO A 137 -0.01 5.82 -28.89
N ILE A 138 -1.12 5.57 -28.19
CA ILE A 138 -1.94 6.64 -27.62
C ILE A 138 -1.21 7.19 -26.40
N VAL A 139 -0.42 8.24 -26.57
CA VAL A 139 0.21 8.97 -25.49
C VAL A 139 -0.71 10.11 -25.05
N ARG A 140 -0.98 10.16 -23.74
CA ARG A 140 -1.78 11.24 -23.14
C ARG A 140 -0.89 12.21 -22.38
N ARG A 141 -1.32 13.47 -22.32
CA ARG A 141 -0.68 14.46 -21.47
C ARG A 141 -0.83 14.04 -20.01
N SER A 142 0.27 14.09 -19.25
CA SER A 142 0.28 13.61 -17.86
C SER A 142 -0.70 14.39 -16.98
N ALA A 143 -1.28 13.71 -15.98
CA ALA A 143 -2.26 14.30 -15.08
C ALA A 143 -1.70 15.52 -14.32
N GLY A 144 -0.40 15.54 -13.98
CA GLY A 144 0.25 16.68 -13.35
C GLY A 144 0.33 17.92 -14.27
N VAL A 145 0.59 17.72 -15.56
CA VAL A 145 0.59 18.80 -16.55
C VAL A 145 -0.81 19.35 -16.78
N GLU A 146 -1.82 18.47 -16.86
CA GLU A 146 -3.23 18.89 -16.95
C GLU A 146 -3.66 19.68 -15.71
N ALA A 147 -3.29 19.20 -14.52
CA ALA A 147 -3.58 19.91 -13.27
C ALA A 147 -2.98 21.32 -13.27
N ALA A 148 -1.74 21.46 -13.75
CA ALA A 148 -1.10 22.78 -13.83
C ALA A 148 -1.78 23.70 -14.86
N ASN A 149 -2.29 23.14 -15.98
CA ASN A 149 -3.03 23.91 -16.98
C ASN A 149 -4.36 24.42 -16.40
N LEU A 150 -5.13 23.52 -15.78
CA LEU A 150 -6.42 23.85 -15.20
C LEU A 150 -6.27 24.82 -14.01
N ALA A 151 -5.30 24.57 -13.10
CA ALA A 151 -5.04 25.45 -11.97
C ALA A 151 -4.65 26.87 -12.42
N ALA A 152 -3.83 27.01 -13.47
CA ALA A 152 -3.49 28.30 -14.02
C ALA A 152 -4.73 29.03 -14.58
N ALA A 153 -5.61 28.33 -15.30
CA ALA A 153 -6.86 28.88 -15.82
C ALA A 153 -7.80 29.34 -14.68
N PHE A 154 -8.02 28.51 -13.68
CA PHE A 154 -8.84 28.88 -12.50
C PHE A 154 -8.28 30.11 -11.76
N VAL A 155 -6.95 30.17 -11.60
CA VAL A 155 -6.30 31.33 -10.93
C VAL A 155 -6.44 32.61 -11.75
N GLU A 156 -6.41 32.54 -13.07
CA GLU A 156 -6.64 33.70 -13.96
C GLU A 156 -8.05 34.23 -13.84
N GLU A 157 -9.05 33.35 -13.74
CA GLU A 157 -10.45 33.69 -13.47
C GLU A 157 -10.71 34.15 -12.02
N GLY A 158 -9.65 34.23 -11.21
CA GLY A 158 -9.71 34.73 -9.83
C GLY A 158 -10.09 33.71 -8.77
N ALA A 159 -10.23 32.45 -9.13
CA ALA A 159 -10.59 31.38 -8.18
C ALA A 159 -9.46 31.09 -7.18
N ARG A 160 -9.86 30.60 -6.00
CA ARG A 160 -8.97 30.01 -4.98
C ARG A 160 -9.14 28.51 -4.99
N LEU A 161 -8.03 27.79 -5.05
CA LEU A 161 -8.08 26.32 -5.18
C LEU A 161 -6.97 25.57 -4.43
N LEU A 162 -7.23 24.29 -4.16
CA LEU A 162 -6.23 23.30 -3.77
C LEU A 162 -6.05 22.29 -4.92
N ALA A 163 -4.79 21.95 -5.24
CA ALA A 163 -4.46 20.87 -6.15
C ALA A 163 -3.81 19.74 -5.34
N PHE A 164 -4.54 18.64 -5.15
CA PHE A 164 -4.08 17.46 -4.42
C PHE A 164 -3.28 16.55 -5.34
N VAL A 165 -2.07 16.18 -4.91
CA VAL A 165 -1.18 15.27 -5.63
C VAL A 165 -0.64 14.19 -4.71
N ARG A 166 -0.23 13.04 -5.28
CA ARG A 166 0.17 11.87 -4.48
C ARG A 166 1.55 11.98 -3.82
N SER A 167 2.44 12.87 -4.30
CA SER A 167 3.80 12.98 -3.79
C SER A 167 4.22 14.41 -3.46
N ARG A 168 5.16 14.54 -2.50
CA ARG A 168 5.74 15.84 -2.13
C ARG A 168 6.45 16.52 -3.31
N ALA A 169 7.19 15.74 -4.12
CA ALA A 169 7.84 16.23 -5.33
C ALA A 169 6.80 16.67 -6.38
N GLY A 170 5.70 15.93 -6.51
CA GLY A 170 4.58 16.29 -7.38
C GLY A 170 3.94 17.63 -7.00
N ALA A 171 3.79 17.93 -5.70
CA ALA A 171 3.25 19.21 -5.23
C ALA A 171 4.14 20.39 -5.65
N GLU A 172 5.44 20.25 -5.45
CA GLU A 172 6.42 21.29 -5.90
C GLU A 172 6.41 21.45 -7.42
N ALA A 173 6.39 20.32 -8.16
CA ALA A 173 6.39 20.33 -9.62
C ALA A 173 5.13 21.01 -10.20
N VAL A 174 3.95 20.67 -9.68
CA VAL A 174 2.68 21.29 -10.11
C VAL A 174 2.68 22.78 -9.78
N ALA A 175 3.06 23.17 -8.55
CA ALA A 175 3.13 24.58 -8.18
C ALA A 175 4.11 25.38 -9.08
N ALA A 176 5.29 24.83 -9.37
CA ALA A 176 6.27 25.44 -10.27
C ALA A 176 5.68 25.61 -11.67
N GLN A 177 5.10 24.57 -12.24
CA GLN A 177 4.48 24.61 -13.56
C GLN A 177 3.32 25.60 -13.66
N VAL A 178 2.50 25.75 -12.61
CA VAL A 178 1.44 26.77 -12.57
C VAL A 178 2.06 28.17 -12.61
N ARG A 179 3.08 28.44 -11.79
CA ARG A 179 3.79 29.73 -11.79
C ARG A 179 4.39 30.06 -13.15
N ASP A 180 5.05 29.09 -13.79
CA ASP A 180 5.67 29.26 -15.11
C ASP A 180 4.64 29.64 -16.17
N ARG A 181 3.47 28.97 -16.18
CA ARG A 181 2.37 29.24 -17.12
C ARG A 181 1.79 30.65 -16.93
N LEU A 182 1.54 31.03 -15.66
CA LEU A 182 1.04 32.35 -15.33
C LEU A 182 2.07 33.43 -15.69
N SER A 183 3.34 33.20 -15.41
CA SER A 183 4.44 34.11 -15.77
C SER A 183 4.59 34.29 -17.31
N ALA A 184 4.50 33.17 -18.06
CA ALA A 184 4.55 33.21 -19.52
C ALA A 184 3.38 33.99 -20.13
N ARG A 185 2.24 34.12 -19.42
CA ARG A 185 1.08 34.94 -19.82
C ARG A 185 1.13 36.36 -19.28
N GLY A 186 2.17 36.72 -18.53
CA GLY A 186 2.30 38.05 -17.90
C GLY A 186 1.31 38.27 -16.74
N SER A 187 0.76 37.20 -16.14
CA SER A 187 -0.24 37.28 -15.08
C SER A 187 0.38 37.76 -13.77
N ALA A 188 -0.25 38.76 -13.12
CA ALA A 188 0.12 39.22 -11.80
C ALA A 188 -0.08 38.17 -10.69
N ASN A 189 -0.81 37.10 -10.99
CA ASN A 189 -1.09 36.01 -10.05
C ASN A 189 0.04 34.97 -9.97
N ALA A 190 1.10 35.03 -10.79
CA ALA A 190 2.21 34.07 -10.77
C ALA A 190 2.85 33.95 -9.37
N GLY A 191 3.01 35.05 -8.63
CA GLY A 191 3.52 35.07 -7.25
C GLY A 191 2.53 34.58 -6.18
N ARG A 192 1.29 34.26 -6.56
CA ARG A 192 0.21 33.84 -5.64
C ARG A 192 -0.08 32.34 -5.67
N VAL A 193 0.92 31.56 -6.09
CA VAL A 193 0.87 30.09 -6.18
C VAL A 193 1.96 29.50 -5.30
N GLY A 194 1.62 28.53 -4.48
CA GLY A 194 2.57 27.84 -3.59
C GLY A 194 2.41 26.33 -3.60
N ALA A 195 3.40 25.66 -3.00
CA ALA A 195 3.29 24.26 -2.60
C ALA A 195 3.10 24.18 -1.09
N TYR A 196 2.39 23.14 -0.61
CA TYR A 196 2.22 22.84 0.80
C TYR A 196 2.49 21.35 1.06
N ARG A 197 3.36 21.04 2.01
CA ARG A 197 3.71 19.66 2.35
C ARG A 197 4.14 19.48 3.80
N GLY A 198 4.01 18.28 4.33
CA GLY A 198 4.31 17.95 5.71
C GLY A 198 5.77 18.12 6.15
N GLY A 199 6.71 18.35 5.23
CA GLY A 199 8.12 18.58 5.53
C GLY A 199 8.51 20.06 5.76
N TYR A 200 7.57 21.00 5.64
CA TYR A 200 7.81 22.40 5.94
C TYR A 200 7.80 22.67 7.44
N LEU A 201 8.50 23.71 7.88
CA LEU A 201 8.47 24.14 9.26
C LEU A 201 7.04 24.53 9.68
N PRO A 202 6.66 24.35 10.95
CA PRO A 202 5.31 24.70 11.43
C PRO A 202 4.93 26.15 11.16
N GLU A 203 5.88 27.07 11.23
CA GLU A 203 5.69 28.52 10.97
C GLU A 203 5.37 28.76 9.49
N GLU A 204 6.11 28.11 8.58
CA GLU A 204 5.90 28.21 7.13
C GLU A 204 4.52 27.67 6.73
N ARG A 205 4.12 26.53 7.33
CA ARG A 205 2.79 25.95 7.10
C ARG A 205 1.69 26.91 7.52
N ARG A 206 1.76 27.47 8.73
CA ARG A 206 0.78 28.44 9.21
C ARG A 206 0.72 29.70 8.34
N ALA A 207 1.86 30.18 7.85
CA ALA A 207 1.90 31.31 6.94
C ALA A 207 1.18 31.03 5.62
N LEU A 208 1.37 29.83 5.03
CA LEU A 208 0.69 29.40 3.81
C LEU A 208 -0.83 29.21 4.05
N GLU A 209 -1.22 28.63 5.17
CA GLU A 209 -2.61 28.44 5.58
C GLU A 209 -3.33 29.79 5.72
N GLU A 210 -2.69 30.76 6.36
CA GLU A 210 -3.22 32.12 6.47
C GLU A 210 -3.27 32.83 5.10
N ALA A 211 -2.23 32.66 4.27
CA ALA A 211 -2.17 33.28 2.97
C ALA A 211 -3.26 32.77 2.01
N ILE A 212 -3.59 31.46 2.01
CA ILE A 212 -4.71 30.92 1.20
C ILE A 212 -6.07 31.39 1.77
N ARG A 213 -6.21 31.45 3.10
CA ARG A 213 -7.42 31.89 3.76
C ARG A 213 -7.74 33.36 3.48
N THR A 214 -6.74 34.22 3.52
CA THR A 214 -6.88 35.67 3.25
C THR A 214 -6.85 36.03 1.77
N GLY A 215 -6.57 35.05 0.89
CA GLY A 215 -6.46 35.26 -0.55
C GLY A 215 -5.12 35.87 -0.98
N GLY A 216 -4.11 35.94 -0.13
CA GLY A 216 -2.73 36.25 -0.51
C GLY A 216 -2.14 35.23 -1.47
N VAL A 217 -2.46 33.95 -1.25
CA VAL A 217 -2.24 32.86 -2.18
C VAL A 217 -3.58 32.47 -2.84
N ARG A 218 -3.56 32.14 -4.12
CA ARG A 218 -4.72 31.71 -4.90
C ARG A 218 -4.76 30.19 -5.13
N ALA A 219 -3.60 29.56 -5.29
CA ALA A 219 -3.50 28.11 -5.48
C ALA A 219 -2.41 27.52 -4.60
N LEU A 220 -2.73 26.41 -3.94
CA LEU A 220 -1.75 25.56 -3.26
C LEU A 220 -1.78 24.16 -3.87
N ALA A 221 -0.64 23.69 -4.39
CA ALA A 221 -0.45 22.30 -4.69
C ALA A 221 -0.02 21.57 -3.41
N THR A 222 -0.72 20.50 -3.03
CA THR A 222 -0.54 19.82 -1.75
C THR A 222 -0.63 18.31 -1.89
N THR A 223 -0.14 17.61 -0.87
CA THR A 223 -0.47 16.19 -0.67
C THR A 223 -1.73 16.06 0.18
N SER A 224 -2.03 14.86 0.70
CA SER A 224 -3.09 14.66 1.69
C SER A 224 -2.96 15.51 2.98
N ALA A 225 -1.87 16.28 3.12
CA ALA A 225 -1.63 17.13 4.29
C ALA A 225 -2.70 18.22 4.49
N LEU A 226 -3.39 18.66 3.44
CA LEU A 226 -4.52 19.61 3.52
C LEU A 226 -5.90 18.93 3.35
N GLU A 227 -5.92 17.61 3.33
CA GLU A 227 -7.15 16.82 3.29
C GLU A 227 -7.94 16.95 4.61
N MET A 228 -7.22 17.12 5.73
CA MET A 228 -7.79 17.15 7.07
C MET A 228 -7.27 18.27 7.97
N GLY A 229 -8.02 18.49 9.05
CA GLY A 229 -7.56 19.24 10.24
C GLY A 229 -7.45 20.75 10.09
N LEU A 230 -7.68 21.32 8.90
CA LEU A 230 -7.59 22.76 8.69
C LEU A 230 -8.91 23.35 8.23
N ASP A 231 -9.34 24.41 8.89
CA ASP A 231 -10.50 25.18 8.47
C ASP A 231 -10.10 26.19 7.38
N ILE A 232 -9.80 25.67 6.19
CA ILE A 232 -9.65 26.49 4.99
C ILE A 232 -11.02 26.55 4.32
N SER A 233 -11.74 27.62 4.57
CA SER A 233 -13.05 27.88 3.99
C SER A 233 -12.96 28.84 2.81
N GLY A 234 -13.98 28.84 1.94
CA GLY A 234 -14.10 29.77 0.81
C GLY A 234 -13.18 29.42 -0.37
N LEU A 235 -12.88 28.16 -0.58
CA LEU A 235 -12.27 27.70 -1.83
C LEU A 235 -13.37 27.55 -2.89
N ASP A 236 -13.05 27.97 -4.09
CA ASP A 236 -13.94 27.89 -5.25
C ASP A 236 -13.83 26.53 -5.93
N ALA A 237 -12.61 25.94 -5.95
CA ALA A 237 -12.36 24.68 -6.61
C ALA A 237 -11.35 23.78 -5.89
N THR A 238 -11.39 22.48 -6.21
CA THR A 238 -10.31 21.53 -5.92
C THR A 238 -9.94 20.77 -7.19
N ILE A 239 -8.66 20.41 -7.32
CA ILE A 239 -8.15 19.52 -8.35
C ILE A 239 -7.49 18.34 -7.68
N THR A 240 -7.90 17.13 -8.03
CA THR A 240 -7.29 15.87 -7.53
C THR A 240 -6.56 15.19 -8.68
N VAL A 241 -5.25 14.98 -8.52
CA VAL A 241 -4.37 14.40 -9.55
C VAL A 241 -4.19 12.90 -9.30
N GLY A 242 -4.90 12.11 -10.05
CA GLY A 242 -5.05 10.67 -9.87
C GLY A 242 -5.99 10.32 -8.71
N TRP A 243 -6.41 9.05 -8.67
CA TRP A 243 -7.25 8.54 -7.60
C TRP A 243 -6.55 8.66 -6.24
N PRO A 244 -7.18 9.25 -5.21
CA PRO A 244 -6.50 9.52 -3.92
C PRO A 244 -6.39 8.30 -3.00
N GLY A 245 -6.67 7.10 -3.51
CA GLY A 245 -6.59 5.84 -2.79
C GLY A 245 -7.94 5.35 -2.26
N THR A 246 -8.85 6.25 -1.87
CA THR A 246 -10.18 5.87 -1.37
C THR A 246 -11.25 6.90 -1.72
N ARG A 247 -12.51 6.45 -1.77
CA ARG A 247 -13.68 7.36 -1.89
C ARG A 247 -13.79 8.31 -0.70
N ALA A 248 -13.42 7.87 0.50
CA ALA A 248 -13.39 8.72 1.68
C ALA A 248 -12.43 9.91 1.49
N SER A 249 -11.20 9.63 1.03
CA SER A 249 -10.19 10.65 0.72
C SER A 249 -10.69 11.60 -0.36
N LEU A 250 -11.24 11.07 -1.46
CA LEU A 250 -11.82 11.91 -2.51
C LEU A 250 -12.92 12.84 -1.97
N ARG A 251 -13.85 12.31 -1.17
CA ARG A 251 -14.94 13.11 -0.58
C ARG A 251 -14.40 14.22 0.33
N GLN A 252 -13.34 13.96 1.09
CA GLN A 252 -12.69 14.98 1.92
C GLN A 252 -12.02 16.07 1.09
N GLN A 253 -11.32 15.69 0.00
CA GLN A 253 -10.71 16.64 -0.93
C GLN A 253 -11.76 17.48 -1.64
N ILE A 254 -12.83 16.87 -2.14
CA ILE A 254 -13.99 17.53 -2.75
C ILE A 254 -14.63 18.51 -1.76
N GLY A 255 -14.85 18.08 -0.51
CA GLY A 255 -15.45 18.89 0.55
C GLY A 255 -14.65 20.13 0.96
N ARG A 256 -13.45 20.35 0.40
CA ARG A 256 -12.68 21.60 0.60
C ARG A 256 -13.18 22.75 -0.26
N ALA A 257 -13.89 22.48 -1.36
CA ALA A 257 -14.55 23.49 -2.18
C ALA A 257 -16.01 23.66 -1.74
N GLY A 258 -16.61 24.84 -1.98
CA GLY A 258 -18.03 25.09 -1.79
C GLY A 258 -18.51 25.14 -0.34
N ARG A 259 -17.67 25.52 0.62
CA ARG A 259 -18.08 25.63 2.03
C ARG A 259 -19.09 26.75 2.29
N ALA A 260 -19.85 26.61 3.39
CA ALA A 260 -20.91 27.54 3.84
C ALA A 260 -22.10 27.66 2.86
N GLY A 261 -22.42 26.60 2.13
CA GLY A 261 -23.57 26.58 1.22
C GLY A 261 -23.31 27.19 -0.17
N ALA A 262 -22.08 27.69 -0.43
CA ALA A 262 -21.69 28.11 -1.77
C ALA A 262 -21.43 26.89 -2.68
N PRO A 263 -21.75 26.97 -3.97
CA PRO A 263 -21.40 25.90 -4.91
C PRO A 263 -19.90 25.75 -5.04
N GLY A 264 -19.43 24.48 -5.12
CA GLY A 264 -18.02 24.15 -5.29
C GLY A 264 -17.80 23.31 -6.52
N THR A 265 -16.65 23.50 -7.18
CA THR A 265 -16.25 22.69 -8.33
C THR A 265 -15.03 21.84 -7.97
N SER A 266 -15.09 20.54 -8.27
CA SER A 266 -13.95 19.63 -8.10
C SER A 266 -13.62 18.92 -9.40
N VAL A 267 -12.33 18.78 -9.70
CA VAL A 267 -11.86 18.10 -10.89
C VAL A 267 -10.99 16.91 -10.48
N LEU A 268 -11.40 15.70 -10.82
CA LEU A 268 -10.57 14.50 -10.71
C LEU A 268 -9.90 14.23 -12.04
N ILE A 269 -8.58 14.32 -12.08
CA ILE A 269 -7.78 14.09 -13.30
C ILE A 269 -7.21 12.68 -13.24
N ALA A 270 -7.60 11.83 -14.17
CA ALA A 270 -7.11 10.45 -14.26
C ALA A 270 -5.61 10.40 -14.60
N SER A 271 -4.87 9.62 -13.84
CA SER A 271 -3.50 9.22 -14.15
C SER A 271 -3.47 7.99 -15.05
N ASP A 272 -2.32 7.70 -15.67
CA ASP A 272 -2.15 6.52 -16.50
C ASP A 272 -1.95 5.27 -15.63
N ASN A 273 -3.05 4.73 -15.12
CA ASN A 273 -3.11 3.46 -14.41
C ASN A 273 -4.50 2.80 -14.59
N PRO A 274 -4.65 1.48 -14.34
CA PRO A 274 -5.89 0.76 -14.60
C PRO A 274 -7.09 1.30 -13.82
N LEU A 275 -6.92 1.61 -12.53
CA LEU A 275 -8.01 2.06 -11.66
C LEU A 275 -8.54 3.43 -12.08
N ASP A 276 -7.66 4.41 -12.32
CA ASP A 276 -8.07 5.75 -12.73
C ASP A 276 -8.78 5.71 -14.09
N ALA A 277 -8.25 4.91 -15.03
CA ALA A 277 -8.85 4.72 -16.35
C ALA A 277 -10.25 4.06 -16.26
N TYR A 278 -10.40 3.10 -15.35
CA TYR A 278 -11.68 2.46 -15.06
C TYR A 278 -12.68 3.45 -14.46
N LEU A 279 -12.29 4.16 -13.39
CA LEU A 279 -13.19 5.06 -12.66
C LEU A 279 -13.74 6.21 -13.51
N VAL A 280 -12.96 6.73 -14.47
CA VAL A 280 -13.45 7.78 -15.38
C VAL A 280 -14.53 7.25 -16.33
N ARG A 281 -14.47 5.96 -16.69
CA ARG A 281 -15.49 5.32 -17.53
C ARG A 281 -16.70 4.85 -16.74
N HIS A 282 -16.52 4.58 -15.44
CA HIS A 282 -17.53 4.06 -14.52
C HIS A 282 -17.72 5.02 -13.33
N PRO A 283 -18.27 6.23 -13.55
CA PRO A 283 -18.42 7.25 -12.51
C PRO A 283 -19.32 6.81 -11.35
N GLU A 284 -20.22 5.86 -11.56
CA GLU A 284 -21.07 5.24 -10.53
C GLU A 284 -20.24 4.62 -9.41
N HIS A 285 -19.07 4.08 -9.72
CA HIS A 285 -18.16 3.53 -8.73
C HIS A 285 -17.45 4.61 -7.88
N ILE A 286 -17.34 5.84 -8.38
CA ILE A 286 -16.81 6.97 -7.61
C ILE A 286 -17.82 7.44 -6.55
N LEU A 287 -19.09 7.49 -6.94
CA LEU A 287 -20.18 7.97 -6.08
C LEU A 287 -20.77 6.87 -5.19
N GLY A 288 -20.38 5.62 -5.39
CA GLY A 288 -20.86 4.45 -4.66
C GLY A 288 -20.52 4.46 -3.16
N GLU A 289 -20.82 3.36 -2.50
CA GLU A 289 -20.44 3.15 -1.09
C GLU A 289 -18.91 3.19 -0.93
N VAL A 290 -18.46 3.68 0.23
CA VAL A 290 -17.04 3.72 0.58
C VAL A 290 -16.53 2.29 0.75
N GLU A 291 -15.26 2.08 0.45
CA GLU A 291 -14.59 0.80 0.61
C GLU A 291 -14.64 0.33 2.07
N ALA A 292 -14.67 -0.99 2.27
CA ALA A 292 -14.57 -1.57 3.60
C ALA A 292 -13.20 -1.24 4.22
N SER A 293 -13.19 -0.67 5.42
CA SER A 293 -11.95 -0.48 6.17
C SER A 293 -11.47 -1.82 6.71
N VAL A 294 -10.26 -2.21 6.35
CA VAL A 294 -9.64 -3.43 6.85
C VAL A 294 -8.75 -3.08 8.04
N ILE A 295 -9.01 -3.72 9.19
CA ILE A 295 -8.23 -3.61 10.44
C ILE A 295 -8.12 -5.02 11.00
N ASP A 296 -6.91 -5.56 11.08
CA ASP A 296 -6.64 -6.88 11.62
C ASP A 296 -5.70 -6.82 12.84
N PRO A 297 -6.24 -6.62 14.06
CA PRO A 297 -5.45 -6.63 15.29
C PRO A 297 -5.01 -8.03 15.72
N SER A 298 -5.46 -9.08 15.03
CA SER A 298 -5.08 -10.47 15.29
C SER A 298 -3.79 -10.88 14.56
N ASN A 299 -3.34 -10.09 13.59
CA ASN A 299 -2.07 -10.30 12.90
C ASN A 299 -0.92 -10.51 13.92
N PRO A 300 -0.24 -11.68 13.93
CA PRO A 300 0.73 -12.02 14.97
C PRO A 300 1.91 -11.03 15.07
N TRP A 301 2.35 -10.46 13.95
CA TRP A 301 3.44 -9.47 13.92
C TRP A 301 3.03 -8.11 14.46
N VAL A 302 1.73 -7.80 14.41
CA VAL A 302 1.15 -6.61 15.04
C VAL A 302 0.83 -6.88 16.51
N LEU A 303 0.22 -8.03 16.80
CA LEU A 303 -0.24 -8.40 18.14
C LEU A 303 0.90 -8.65 19.11
N ALA A 304 1.95 -9.37 18.71
CA ALA A 304 3.02 -9.82 19.60
C ALA A 304 3.75 -8.68 20.32
N PRO A 305 4.24 -7.61 19.65
CA PRO A 305 4.88 -6.50 20.34
C PRO A 305 3.92 -5.74 21.28
N HIS A 306 2.62 -5.66 20.94
CA HIS A 306 1.64 -5.06 21.85
C HIS A 306 1.33 -5.93 23.06
N VAL A 307 1.32 -7.26 22.92
CA VAL A 307 1.21 -8.20 24.05
C VAL A 307 2.44 -8.09 24.97
N ALA A 308 3.63 -7.97 24.40
CA ALA A 308 4.87 -7.74 25.17
C ALA A 308 4.80 -6.42 25.95
N ALA A 309 4.37 -5.34 25.31
CA ALA A 309 4.19 -4.04 25.98
C ALA A 309 3.10 -4.10 27.06
N ALA A 310 1.98 -4.76 26.79
CA ALA A 310 0.89 -4.95 27.76
C ALA A 310 1.34 -5.79 28.96
N ALA A 311 2.22 -6.78 28.77
CA ALA A 311 2.79 -7.60 29.84
C ALA A 311 3.73 -6.81 30.77
N ALA A 312 4.35 -5.74 30.26
CA ALA A 312 5.15 -4.81 31.05
C ALA A 312 4.29 -3.80 31.82
N GLU A 313 3.13 -3.43 31.26
CA GLU A 313 2.16 -2.58 31.96
C GLU A 313 1.53 -3.32 33.14
N MET A 314 1.05 -4.54 32.89
CA MET A 314 0.46 -5.45 33.86
C MET A 314 0.55 -6.90 33.36
N PRO A 315 0.65 -7.90 34.24
CA PRO A 315 0.71 -9.29 33.80
C PRO A 315 -0.44 -9.66 32.87
N ILE A 316 -0.14 -10.37 31.78
CA ILE A 316 -1.15 -10.91 30.89
C ILE A 316 -1.79 -12.13 31.54
N THR A 317 -3.10 -12.15 31.59
CA THR A 317 -3.92 -13.21 32.16
C THR A 317 -4.90 -13.78 31.13
N PRO A 318 -5.54 -14.94 31.38
CA PRO A 318 -6.53 -15.48 30.45
C PRO A 318 -7.74 -14.55 30.21
N SER A 319 -8.09 -13.66 31.13
CA SER A 319 -9.16 -12.69 30.95
C SER A 319 -8.84 -11.62 29.90
N ASP A 320 -7.57 -11.40 29.57
CA ASP A 320 -7.13 -10.42 28.57
C ASP A 320 -7.47 -10.82 27.13
N ILE A 321 -8.02 -12.03 26.93
CA ILE A 321 -8.57 -12.46 25.64
C ILE A 321 -9.66 -11.49 25.11
N THR A 322 -10.37 -10.81 26.00
CA THR A 322 -11.37 -9.80 25.65
C THR A 322 -10.77 -8.58 24.94
N TYR A 323 -9.49 -8.30 25.17
CA TYR A 323 -8.77 -7.18 24.53
C TYR A 323 -7.95 -7.62 23.32
N PHE A 324 -7.35 -8.82 23.37
CA PHE A 324 -6.34 -9.24 22.38
C PHE A 324 -6.80 -10.37 21.45
N GLY A 325 -7.99 -10.92 21.68
CA GLY A 325 -8.54 -12.00 20.85
C GLY A 325 -8.05 -13.41 21.23
N PRO A 326 -8.55 -14.42 20.53
CA PRO A 326 -8.25 -15.83 20.80
C PRO A 326 -6.76 -16.20 20.56
N GLU A 327 -6.06 -15.45 19.71
CA GLU A 327 -4.65 -15.63 19.37
C GLU A 327 -3.70 -15.31 20.54
N LEU A 328 -4.19 -14.58 21.56
CA LEU A 328 -3.40 -14.14 22.72
C LEU A 328 -2.58 -15.27 23.34
N ARG A 329 -3.19 -16.46 23.51
CA ARG A 329 -2.50 -17.59 24.15
C ARG A 329 -1.33 -18.08 23.32
N GLY A 330 -1.52 -18.26 22.02
CA GLY A 330 -0.48 -18.72 21.10
C GLY A 330 0.69 -17.72 21.04
N VAL A 331 0.36 -16.44 20.90
CA VAL A 331 1.34 -15.35 20.88
C VAL A 331 2.11 -15.26 22.21
N ALA A 332 1.43 -15.31 23.36
CA ALA A 332 2.09 -15.25 24.67
C ALA A 332 3.05 -16.42 24.91
N LEU A 333 2.66 -17.64 24.51
CA LEU A 333 3.53 -18.82 24.61
C LEU A 333 4.76 -18.70 23.70
N ARG A 334 4.58 -18.16 22.50
CA ARG A 334 5.68 -17.89 21.58
C ARG A 334 6.63 -16.86 22.16
N LEU A 335 6.12 -15.76 22.71
CA LEU A 335 6.93 -14.73 23.38
C LEU A 335 7.71 -15.27 24.58
N VAL A 336 7.20 -16.31 25.26
CA VAL A 336 7.96 -17.03 26.31
C VAL A 336 9.08 -17.84 25.69
N ALA A 337 8.83 -18.56 24.60
CA ALA A 337 9.85 -19.34 23.89
C ALA A 337 10.98 -18.44 23.37
N ASP A 338 10.65 -17.25 22.87
CA ASP A 338 11.59 -16.24 22.35
C ASP A 338 12.21 -15.36 23.49
N SER A 339 11.94 -15.72 24.77
CA SER A 339 12.48 -15.06 25.97
C SER A 339 12.09 -13.58 26.12
N TYR A 340 10.98 -13.15 25.53
CA TYR A 340 10.39 -11.83 25.79
C TYR A 340 9.53 -11.81 27.04
N LEU A 341 8.85 -12.93 27.32
CA LEU A 341 8.00 -13.06 28.50
C LEU A 341 8.46 -14.20 29.41
N LYS A 342 8.13 -14.07 30.70
CA LYS A 342 8.28 -15.10 31.73
C LYS A 342 6.89 -15.56 32.19
N ARG A 343 6.63 -16.87 32.09
CA ARG A 343 5.39 -17.48 32.62
C ARG A 343 5.51 -17.65 34.12
N ARG A 344 4.51 -17.19 34.89
CA ARG A 344 4.37 -17.35 36.34
C ARG A 344 2.94 -17.75 36.69
N PRO A 345 2.66 -18.23 37.90
CA PRO A 345 1.28 -18.61 38.30
C PRO A 345 0.26 -17.48 38.10
N ALA A 346 0.64 -16.22 38.30
CA ALA A 346 -0.22 -15.04 38.14
C ALA A 346 -0.36 -14.54 36.68
N GLY A 347 0.27 -15.19 35.70
CA GLY A 347 0.19 -14.80 34.30
C GLY A 347 1.54 -14.71 33.60
N PHE A 348 1.58 -13.99 32.46
CA PHE A 348 2.80 -13.76 31.70
C PHE A 348 3.31 -12.35 31.97
N PHE A 349 4.60 -12.25 32.28
CA PHE A 349 5.28 -11.02 32.67
C PHE A 349 6.35 -10.69 31.65
N TRP A 350 6.56 -9.41 31.39
CA TRP A 350 7.74 -8.93 30.65
C TRP A 350 9.03 -9.37 31.35
N ASP A 351 10.03 -9.79 30.57
CA ASP A 351 11.35 -10.10 31.12
C ASP A 351 12.14 -8.80 31.34
N ALA A 352 12.15 -8.30 32.59
CA ALA A 352 12.83 -7.07 32.96
C ALA A 352 14.37 -7.15 32.84
N THR A 353 14.94 -8.31 32.49
CA THR A 353 16.39 -8.43 32.23
C THR A 353 16.75 -8.04 30.78
N ARG A 354 15.76 -7.85 29.93
CA ARG A 354 15.98 -7.38 28.55
C ARG A 354 16.34 -5.90 28.54
N PRO A 355 17.29 -5.50 27.66
CA PRO A 355 17.72 -4.11 27.56
C PRO A 355 16.69 -3.21 26.83
N GLU A 356 15.83 -3.80 25.97
CA GLU A 356 14.88 -3.06 25.15
C GLU A 356 13.68 -2.61 26.00
N ARG A 357 13.13 -1.45 25.63
CA ARG A 357 11.82 -1.03 26.14
C ARG A 357 10.72 -1.76 25.38
N PRO A 358 9.72 -2.33 26.07
CA PRO A 358 8.63 -3.04 25.40
C PRO A 358 7.86 -2.19 24.36
N SER A 359 7.75 -0.88 24.60
CA SER A 359 7.13 0.07 23.66
C SER A 359 7.95 0.27 22.38
N ASP A 360 9.26 0.02 22.41
CA ASP A 360 10.15 0.26 21.27
C ASP A 360 10.19 -0.97 20.32
N LEU A 361 9.51 -2.06 20.69
CA LEU A 361 9.43 -3.28 19.89
C LEU A 361 8.53 -3.14 18.64
N THR A 362 7.78 -2.06 18.53
CA THR A 362 6.96 -1.79 17.36
C THR A 362 7.00 -0.32 16.96
N ASP A 363 6.89 -0.07 15.67
CA ASP A 363 6.62 1.26 15.12
C ASP A 363 5.14 1.30 14.72
N LEU A 364 4.36 2.21 15.32
CA LEU A 364 2.93 2.35 15.05
C LEU A 364 2.61 2.73 13.60
N ARG A 365 3.59 3.27 12.88
CA ARG A 365 3.45 3.70 11.49
C ARG A 365 3.88 2.63 10.49
N GLY A 366 4.35 1.48 10.98
CA GLY A 366 4.73 0.33 10.17
C GLY A 366 5.97 0.54 9.29
N ALA A 367 6.77 1.56 9.57
CA ALA A 367 8.00 1.80 8.84
C ALA A 367 9.02 0.70 9.19
N ALA A 368 9.22 -0.27 8.31
CA ALA A 368 10.48 -1.01 8.28
C ALA A 368 11.60 0.03 8.21
N GLY A 369 12.64 -0.08 9.03
CA GLY A 369 13.67 0.95 9.18
C GLY A 369 14.14 1.55 7.86
N ASP A 370 14.31 2.87 7.86
CA ASP A 370 14.79 3.60 6.70
C ASP A 370 16.31 3.44 6.55
N ILE A 371 16.76 3.14 5.34
CA ILE A 371 18.17 3.16 4.96
C ILE A 371 18.56 4.59 4.60
N GLN A 372 19.62 5.10 5.20
CA GLN A 372 20.15 6.42 4.88
C GLN A 372 20.95 6.37 3.58
N ILE A 373 20.74 7.36 2.72
CA ILE A 373 21.51 7.58 1.52
C ILE A 373 22.48 8.74 1.81
N VAL A 374 23.77 8.45 1.80
CA VAL A 374 24.83 9.37 2.22
C VAL A 374 25.73 9.71 1.05
N ASP A 375 25.91 10.99 0.79
CA ASP A 375 26.90 11.47 -0.17
C ASP A 375 28.32 11.22 0.36
N ALA A 376 29.08 10.39 -0.35
CA ALA A 376 30.42 9.98 0.05
C ALA A 376 31.43 11.15 0.08
N ALA A 377 31.21 12.19 -0.73
CA ALA A 377 32.12 13.36 -0.77
C ALA A 377 31.93 14.30 0.43
N THR A 378 30.69 14.44 0.91
CA THR A 378 30.35 15.40 1.97
C THR A 378 30.02 14.75 3.32
N GLY A 379 29.74 13.46 3.35
CA GLY A 379 29.24 12.74 4.52
C GLY A 379 27.80 13.13 4.91
N THR A 380 27.09 13.88 4.10
CA THR A 380 25.73 14.34 4.39
C THR A 380 24.68 13.32 3.97
N VAL A 381 23.65 13.14 4.80
CA VAL A 381 22.46 12.35 4.44
C VAL A 381 21.64 13.16 3.43
N ILE A 382 21.53 12.66 2.22
CA ILE A 382 20.75 13.32 1.14
C ILE A 382 19.31 12.84 1.10
N GLY A 383 19.02 11.66 1.67
CA GLY A 383 17.67 11.10 1.68
C GLY A 383 17.61 9.79 2.44
N THR A 384 16.42 9.20 2.49
CA THR A 384 16.19 7.86 3.04
C THR A 384 15.35 7.04 2.05
N ILE A 385 15.52 5.71 2.10
CA ILE A 385 14.74 4.73 1.35
C ILE A 385 14.33 3.61 2.30
N ASP A 386 13.14 3.07 2.13
CA ASP A 386 12.70 1.93 2.92
C ASP A 386 13.55 0.68 2.64
N GLN A 387 13.72 -0.15 3.66
CA GLN A 387 14.59 -1.32 3.59
C GLN A 387 14.17 -2.35 2.53
N ALA A 388 12.86 -2.48 2.26
CA ALA A 388 12.36 -3.45 1.29
C ALA A 388 12.67 -3.01 -0.15
N SER A 389 12.67 -1.71 -0.42
CA SER A 389 12.98 -1.14 -1.74
C SER A 389 14.47 -0.92 -2.00
N ALA A 390 15.29 -0.94 -0.95
CA ALA A 390 16.70 -0.54 -1.08
C ALA A 390 17.50 -1.42 -2.05
N ASP A 391 17.33 -2.73 -1.96
CA ASP A 391 18.06 -3.68 -2.81
C ASP A 391 17.69 -3.58 -4.30
N ALA A 392 16.53 -3.00 -4.62
CA ALA A 392 16.10 -2.75 -6.01
C ALA A 392 16.52 -1.37 -6.55
N HIS A 393 16.82 -0.39 -5.67
CA HIS A 393 17.03 1.00 -6.09
C HIS A 393 18.41 1.56 -5.76
N VAL A 394 19.03 1.12 -4.65
CA VAL A 394 20.33 1.63 -4.18
C VAL A 394 21.36 0.50 -3.99
N PHE A 395 21.32 -0.52 -4.86
CA PHE A 395 22.32 -1.58 -4.92
C PHE A 395 23.67 -1.03 -5.42
N PRO A 396 24.79 -1.66 -5.10
CA PRO A 396 26.12 -1.25 -5.60
C PRO A 396 26.15 -1.22 -7.15
N GLY A 397 26.51 -0.07 -7.72
CA GLY A 397 26.50 0.16 -9.17
C GLY A 397 25.22 0.78 -9.72
N ALA A 398 24.18 0.96 -8.90
CA ALA A 398 22.93 1.60 -9.31
C ALA A 398 23.14 3.08 -9.69
N ILE A 399 22.39 3.54 -10.66
CA ILE A 399 22.26 4.98 -10.99
C ILE A 399 20.98 5.49 -10.34
N TYR A 400 21.14 6.18 -9.21
CA TYR A 400 20.05 6.68 -8.38
C TYR A 400 19.77 8.16 -8.68
N ILE A 401 18.49 8.54 -8.73
CA ILE A 401 18.08 9.92 -8.96
C ILE A 401 17.44 10.47 -7.69
N HIS A 402 17.97 11.58 -7.20
CA HIS A 402 17.43 12.31 -6.07
C HIS A 402 17.32 13.80 -6.37
N GLN A 403 16.10 14.36 -6.27
CA GLN A 403 15.83 15.79 -6.51
C GLN A 403 16.41 16.33 -7.83
N GLY A 404 16.33 15.55 -8.92
CA GLY A 404 16.85 15.91 -10.23
C GLY A 404 18.37 15.77 -10.41
N ARG A 405 19.10 15.39 -9.35
CA ARG A 405 20.53 15.08 -9.38
C ARG A 405 20.71 13.57 -9.57
N THR A 406 21.75 13.18 -10.27
CA THR A 406 22.06 11.79 -10.54
C THR A 406 23.25 11.35 -9.68
N PHE A 407 23.12 10.17 -9.05
CA PHE A 407 24.13 9.61 -8.17
C PHE A 407 24.46 8.18 -8.60
N HIS A 408 25.74 7.81 -8.49
CA HIS A 408 26.22 6.45 -8.60
C HIS A 408 26.31 5.84 -7.20
N VAL A 409 25.71 4.69 -6.98
CA VAL A 409 25.76 3.99 -5.69
C VAL A 409 27.05 3.20 -5.59
N LEU A 410 27.91 3.59 -4.65
CA LEU A 410 29.22 2.97 -4.42
C LEU A 410 29.08 1.68 -3.59
N SER A 411 28.27 1.73 -2.55
CA SER A 411 28.07 0.59 -1.65
C SER A 411 26.72 0.65 -0.94
N LEU A 412 26.21 -0.51 -0.56
CA LEU A 412 25.08 -0.69 0.36
C LEU A 412 25.56 -1.64 1.46
N THR A 413 26.00 -1.08 2.59
CA THR A 413 26.65 -1.84 3.67
C THR A 413 25.89 -1.73 4.97
N SER A 414 25.90 -2.82 5.77
CA SER A 414 25.48 -2.79 7.17
C SER A 414 26.62 -2.21 8.02
N LEU A 415 26.28 -1.36 8.98
CA LEU A 415 27.23 -0.78 9.92
C LEU A 415 27.65 -1.75 11.02
N THR A 416 27.00 -2.92 11.11
CA THR A 416 27.29 -3.97 12.09
C THR A 416 27.62 -5.28 11.41
N THR A 417 28.37 -6.15 12.14
CA THR A 417 28.68 -7.52 11.67
C THR A 417 27.37 -8.30 11.52
N PRO A 418 27.18 -9.07 10.43
CA PRO A 418 25.94 -9.81 10.22
C PRO A 418 25.74 -10.83 11.35
N THR A 419 24.77 -10.60 12.23
CA THR A 419 24.15 -11.68 12.98
C THR A 419 23.38 -12.52 12.00
N ALA A 420 23.46 -13.86 12.14
CA ALA A 420 22.78 -14.80 11.26
C ALA A 420 21.33 -14.33 10.96
N PRO A 421 20.88 -14.43 9.71
CA PRO A 421 19.54 -13.97 9.35
C PRO A 421 18.53 -14.70 10.24
N ALA A 422 17.72 -13.92 10.98
CA ALA A 422 16.61 -14.47 11.71
C ALA A 422 15.69 -15.19 10.71
N ALA A 423 15.24 -16.38 11.06
CA ALA A 423 14.32 -17.14 10.22
C ALA A 423 13.09 -16.29 9.87
N GLN A 424 12.83 -16.12 8.60
CA GLN A 424 11.95 -15.07 8.08
C GLN A 424 10.53 -15.58 7.75
N GLY A 425 10.24 -16.87 7.99
CA GLY A 425 8.94 -17.49 7.64
C GLY A 425 7.88 -17.45 8.75
N TRP A 426 6.70 -17.96 8.43
CA TRP A 426 5.61 -18.13 9.39
C TRP A 426 6.01 -19.09 10.51
N PRO A 427 5.78 -18.73 11.80
CA PRO A 427 5.94 -19.66 12.90
C PRO A 427 4.94 -20.80 12.77
N ARG A 428 5.41 -22.06 12.80
CA ARG A 428 4.54 -23.24 12.66
C ARG A 428 3.38 -23.29 13.68
N ALA A 429 3.60 -22.75 14.88
CA ALA A 429 2.57 -22.67 15.93
C ALA A 429 1.44 -21.66 15.65
N LEU A 430 1.58 -20.82 14.62
CA LEU A 430 0.59 -19.82 14.19
C LEU A 430 -0.09 -20.18 12.87
N LEU A 431 0.29 -21.31 12.26
CA LEU A 431 -0.39 -21.82 11.08
C LEU A 431 -1.64 -22.63 11.51
N PRO A 432 -2.74 -22.58 10.74
CA PRO A 432 -3.90 -23.44 10.99
C PRO A 432 -3.49 -24.92 10.92
N GLU A 433 -4.09 -25.75 11.77
CA GLU A 433 -3.88 -27.20 11.72
C GLU A 433 -4.39 -27.77 10.39
N ALA A 434 -3.60 -28.62 9.75
CA ALA A 434 -4.01 -29.23 8.50
C ALA A 434 -5.28 -30.08 8.71
N PRO A 435 -6.29 -29.98 7.85
CA PRO A 435 -7.50 -30.79 7.98
C PRO A 435 -7.12 -32.27 7.74
N GLY A 436 -6.99 -33.06 8.85
CA GLY A 436 -6.71 -34.50 8.77
C GLY A 436 -5.96 -35.13 9.94
N ASP A 437 -5.31 -34.38 10.83
CA ASP A 437 -4.50 -34.92 11.92
C ASP A 437 -5.28 -35.19 13.24
N THR A 438 -6.49 -35.74 13.14
CA THR A 438 -7.17 -36.35 14.27
C THR A 438 -7.07 -37.87 14.21
N GLN A 439 -5.90 -38.42 14.37
CA GLN A 439 -5.73 -39.80 14.89
C GLN A 439 -4.41 -39.89 15.62
N GLY A 440 -4.52 -40.08 16.93
CA GLY A 440 -3.42 -40.44 17.80
C GLY A 440 -2.79 -41.75 17.36
N SER A 441 -1.49 -41.76 17.18
CA SER A 441 -0.66 -42.93 17.32
C SER A 441 0.64 -42.54 18.01
N GLU A 442 0.75 -42.94 19.25
CA GLU A 442 2.05 -43.16 19.89
C GLU A 442 2.86 -44.13 19.04
N HIS A 443 3.94 -43.66 18.45
CA HIS A 443 5.04 -44.55 18.08
C HIS A 443 6.39 -43.90 18.39
N LEU A 444 6.98 -44.46 19.46
CA LEU A 444 8.39 -44.41 19.77
C LEU A 444 9.20 -44.93 18.59
N GLY A 445 10.16 -44.14 18.13
CA GLY A 445 11.13 -44.64 17.13
C GLY A 445 12.10 -43.52 16.76
N GLY A 446 13.30 -43.53 17.37
CA GLY A 446 14.34 -42.54 17.21
C GLY A 446 14.88 -42.45 15.79
N GLY A 447 15.26 -41.27 15.44
CA GLY A 447 15.98 -40.89 14.23
C GLY A 447 16.25 -39.39 14.30
N GLU A 448 17.39 -39.03 14.91
CA GLU A 448 17.92 -37.69 14.88
C GLU A 448 18.11 -37.24 13.42
N ARG A 449 17.21 -36.40 12.93
CA ARG A 449 17.51 -35.47 11.84
C ARG A 449 17.76 -34.14 12.49
N GLU A 450 19.01 -33.75 12.59
CA GLU A 450 19.41 -32.34 12.76
C GLU A 450 18.85 -31.52 11.60
N GLY A 451 17.59 -31.11 11.73
CA GLY A 451 16.95 -30.09 10.92
C GLY A 451 17.09 -28.79 11.68
N ALA A 452 17.80 -27.83 11.11
CA ALA A 452 17.95 -26.49 11.62
C ALA A 452 16.59 -25.98 12.14
N GLN A 453 16.49 -25.76 13.44
CA GLN A 453 15.36 -25.08 14.06
C GLN A 453 15.35 -23.64 13.54
N ALA A 454 14.57 -23.39 12.51
CA ALA A 454 14.27 -22.05 12.06
C ALA A 454 13.48 -21.34 13.17
N SER A 455 14.15 -20.59 14.03
CA SER A 455 13.52 -19.77 15.05
C SER A 455 12.91 -18.55 14.38
N SER A 456 11.64 -18.65 14.01
CA SER A 456 10.90 -17.52 13.48
C SER A 456 10.49 -16.59 14.63
N ILE A 457 11.17 -15.46 14.75
CA ILE A 457 10.90 -14.43 15.76
C ILE A 457 9.71 -13.60 15.27
N ILE A 458 8.60 -13.57 16.03
CA ILE A 458 7.41 -12.75 15.70
C ILE A 458 7.67 -11.25 15.93
N ILE A 459 8.57 -10.91 16.86
CA ILE A 459 8.98 -9.54 17.08
C ILE A 459 10.24 -9.32 16.24
N PRO A 460 10.22 -8.40 15.24
CA PRO A 460 11.44 -8.02 14.57
C PRO A 460 12.42 -7.52 15.65
N PRO A 461 13.74 -7.79 15.50
CA PRO A 461 14.73 -7.26 16.44
C PRO A 461 14.47 -5.75 16.60
N ALA A 462 14.40 -5.30 17.86
CA ALA A 462 14.36 -3.88 18.16
C ALA A 462 15.46 -3.22 17.34
N ARG A 463 15.20 -1.99 16.82
CA ARG A 463 16.16 -1.19 16.05
C ARG A 463 17.57 -1.38 16.61
N THR A 464 18.18 -2.52 16.33
CA THR A 464 19.60 -2.74 16.55
C THR A 464 20.29 -1.97 15.44
N ASP A 465 21.48 -1.48 15.72
CA ASP A 465 22.38 -0.71 14.85
C ASP A 465 22.71 -1.34 13.48
N ASP A 466 21.88 -2.22 12.96
CA ASP A 466 21.88 -2.73 11.59
C ASP A 466 21.39 -1.68 10.57
N ALA A 467 21.65 -0.41 10.88
CA ALA A 467 21.43 0.67 9.94
C ALA A 467 22.30 0.42 8.71
N ARG A 468 21.68 -0.14 7.65
CA ARG A 468 22.32 -0.17 6.34
C ARG A 468 22.44 1.28 5.85
N VAL A 469 23.53 1.57 5.18
CA VAL A 469 23.80 2.88 4.59
C VAL A 469 24.15 2.67 3.13
N ALA A 470 23.51 3.43 2.24
CA ALA A 470 23.88 3.53 0.85
C ALA A 470 24.84 4.72 0.69
N LEU A 471 26.09 4.45 0.33
CA LEU A 471 27.06 5.51 -0.03
C LEU A 471 26.89 5.80 -1.52
N VAL A 472 26.74 7.08 -1.84
CA VAL A 472 26.56 7.53 -3.22
C VAL A 472 27.52 8.68 -3.57
N GLU A 473 27.84 8.83 -4.85
CA GLU A 473 28.57 9.98 -5.36
C GLU A 473 27.78 10.64 -6.49
N GLU A 474 27.77 11.96 -6.56
CA GLU A 474 27.10 12.69 -7.63
C GLU A 474 27.85 12.51 -8.95
N VAL A 475 27.12 12.12 -9.99
CA VAL A 475 27.68 11.89 -11.33
C VAL A 475 26.84 12.55 -12.41
N ARG A 476 27.49 12.99 -13.49
CA ARG A 476 26.79 13.39 -14.72
C ARG A 476 26.96 12.28 -15.75
N THR A 477 25.89 11.52 -15.96
CA THR A 477 25.93 10.36 -16.86
C THR A 477 24.61 10.22 -17.62
N PRO A 478 24.65 9.79 -18.88
CA PRO A 478 23.45 9.42 -19.63
C PRO A 478 23.00 7.99 -19.30
N LEU A 479 23.62 7.33 -18.30
CA LEU A 479 23.30 5.95 -17.96
C LEU A 479 22.10 5.87 -17.00
N ARG A 480 21.43 4.72 -17.07
CA ARG A 480 20.35 4.30 -16.14
C ARG A 480 20.55 2.83 -15.80
N THR A 481 20.03 2.43 -14.65
CA THR A 481 20.01 1.03 -14.24
C THR A 481 18.58 0.58 -14.04
N ARG A 482 18.30 -0.68 -14.40
CA ARG A 482 17.02 -1.36 -14.18
C ARG A 482 17.33 -2.72 -13.55
N SER A 483 16.96 -2.90 -12.28
CA SER A 483 17.15 -4.17 -11.56
C SER A 483 16.15 -5.22 -12.03
N ALA A 484 16.58 -6.49 -12.07
CA ALA A 484 15.73 -7.65 -12.19
C ALA A 484 15.56 -8.33 -10.83
N THR A 485 14.36 -8.78 -10.54
CA THR A 485 14.02 -9.39 -9.26
C THR A 485 13.40 -10.77 -9.48
N HIS A 486 13.97 -11.78 -8.86
CA HIS A 486 13.38 -13.11 -8.80
C HIS A 486 12.47 -13.19 -7.57
N THR A 487 11.21 -13.60 -7.77
CA THR A 487 10.22 -13.81 -6.72
C THR A 487 9.77 -15.25 -6.71
N SER A 488 9.65 -15.85 -5.52
CA SER A 488 9.03 -17.14 -5.29
C SER A 488 8.02 -17.06 -4.14
N VAL A 489 7.01 -17.91 -4.18
CA VAL A 489 5.98 -18.04 -3.14
C VAL A 489 6.00 -19.47 -2.62
N GLU A 490 5.94 -19.65 -1.32
CA GLU A 490 5.73 -20.93 -0.63
C GLU A 490 4.38 -20.89 0.07
N VAL A 491 3.52 -21.85 -0.17
CA VAL A 491 2.21 -21.97 0.48
C VAL A 491 2.39 -22.64 1.85
N CYS A 492 2.22 -21.87 2.92
CA CYS A 492 2.41 -22.39 4.29
C CYS A 492 1.18 -23.14 4.79
N ALA A 493 -0.02 -22.65 4.47
CA ALA A 493 -1.30 -23.28 4.81
C ALA A 493 -2.43 -22.69 3.96
N ILE A 494 -3.59 -23.33 3.98
CA ILE A 494 -4.82 -22.86 3.34
C ILE A 494 -5.85 -22.60 4.43
N GLU A 495 -6.36 -21.38 4.52
CA GLU A 495 -7.39 -20.97 5.47
C GLU A 495 -8.79 -21.06 4.85
N GLU A 496 -8.91 -20.63 3.59
CA GLU A 496 -10.18 -20.65 2.86
C GLU A 496 -9.99 -21.23 1.46
N THR A 497 -10.98 -21.97 0.98
CA THR A 497 -11.00 -22.56 -0.36
C THR A 497 -12.38 -22.43 -0.98
N TYR A 498 -12.42 -22.08 -2.25
CA TYR A 498 -13.60 -22.11 -3.10
C TYR A 498 -13.28 -22.85 -4.38
N VAL A 499 -14.03 -23.93 -4.64
CA VAL A 499 -13.98 -24.70 -5.89
C VAL A 499 -15.18 -24.29 -6.74
N CYS A 500 -14.95 -23.87 -7.98
CA CYS A 500 -16.06 -23.54 -8.88
C CYS A 500 -16.90 -24.77 -9.25
N GLY A 501 -18.13 -24.56 -9.71
CA GLY A 501 -19.11 -25.63 -9.90
C GLY A 501 -18.69 -26.74 -10.87
N ASP A 502 -17.82 -26.46 -11.85
CA ASP A 502 -17.27 -27.44 -12.80
C ASP A 502 -15.88 -27.97 -12.39
N GLY A 503 -15.34 -27.53 -11.24
CA GLY A 503 -14.05 -27.98 -10.73
C GLY A 503 -12.82 -27.54 -11.54
N THR A 504 -12.98 -26.62 -12.48
CA THR A 504 -11.88 -26.21 -13.38
C THR A 504 -11.00 -25.11 -12.82
N VAL A 505 -11.52 -24.32 -11.86
CA VAL A 505 -10.82 -23.26 -11.14
C VAL A 505 -10.99 -23.46 -9.64
N THR A 506 -9.91 -23.34 -8.89
CA THR A 506 -9.96 -23.34 -7.44
C THR A 506 -9.30 -22.08 -6.91
N TRP A 507 -10.02 -21.37 -6.04
CA TRP A 507 -9.53 -20.19 -5.32
C TRP A 507 -9.16 -20.55 -3.90
N HIS A 508 -8.07 -19.96 -3.42
CA HIS A 508 -7.58 -20.17 -2.07
C HIS A 508 -7.21 -18.84 -1.43
N HIS A 509 -7.25 -18.83 -0.11
CA HIS A 509 -6.68 -17.79 0.74
C HIS A 509 -5.90 -18.42 1.90
N GLY A 510 -4.76 -17.84 2.27
CA GLY A 510 -3.99 -18.31 3.42
C GLY A 510 -2.60 -17.72 3.52
N PRO A 511 -1.85 -18.13 4.57
CA PRO A 511 -0.48 -17.69 4.81
C PRO A 511 0.50 -18.26 3.79
N THR A 512 1.40 -17.37 3.31
CA THR A 512 2.46 -17.69 2.35
C THR A 512 3.77 -17.02 2.78
N ASN A 513 4.89 -17.59 2.33
CA ASN A 513 6.20 -16.96 2.38
C ASN A 513 6.56 -16.47 0.98
N VAL A 514 6.65 -15.16 0.81
CA VAL A 514 7.08 -14.54 -0.45
C VAL A 514 8.55 -14.20 -0.33
N SER A 515 9.39 -14.84 -1.12
CA SER A 515 10.84 -14.61 -1.13
C SER A 515 11.24 -13.84 -2.38
N THR A 516 11.96 -12.75 -2.21
CA THR A 516 12.44 -11.88 -3.29
C THR A 516 13.96 -11.72 -3.21
N ARG A 517 14.61 -11.73 -4.36
CA ARG A 517 16.04 -11.45 -4.50
C ARG A 517 16.27 -10.67 -5.77
N VAL A 518 17.00 -9.57 -5.66
CA VAL A 518 17.53 -8.87 -6.85
C VAL A 518 18.72 -9.65 -7.37
N THR A 519 18.62 -10.16 -8.59
CA THR A 519 19.58 -11.09 -9.18
C THR A 519 20.60 -10.41 -10.05
N ASP A 520 20.18 -9.37 -10.74
CA ASP A 520 20.99 -8.68 -11.73
C ASP A 520 20.40 -7.30 -12.07
N TYR A 521 21.09 -6.53 -12.89
CA TYR A 521 20.55 -5.29 -13.47
C TYR A 521 21.05 -5.04 -14.87
N ASP A 522 20.21 -4.42 -15.67
CA ASP A 522 20.54 -3.88 -16.97
C ASP A 522 21.10 -2.49 -16.83
N LEU A 523 22.24 -2.26 -17.50
CA LEU A 523 22.79 -0.94 -17.73
C LEU A 523 22.26 -0.42 -19.06
N LEU A 524 21.58 0.73 -19.03
CA LEU A 524 20.88 1.34 -20.17
C LEU A 524 21.44 2.73 -20.46
N ARG A 525 21.34 3.19 -21.73
CA ARG A 525 21.77 4.52 -22.17
C ARG A 525 20.56 5.36 -22.58
N LEU A 526 20.51 6.59 -22.08
CA LEU A 526 19.54 7.61 -22.51
C LEU A 526 19.99 8.28 -23.84
N PRO A 527 19.03 8.82 -24.62
CA PRO A 527 17.60 8.94 -24.35
C PRO A 527 16.78 7.68 -24.66
N GLY A 528 17.23 6.78 -25.54
CA GLY A 528 16.47 5.65 -26.05
C GLY A 528 16.38 4.42 -25.12
N LEU A 529 16.93 4.47 -23.90
CA LEU A 529 17.06 3.32 -23.00
C LEU A 529 17.78 2.12 -23.65
N GLU A 530 18.77 2.42 -24.49
CA GLU A 530 19.55 1.44 -25.24
C GLU A 530 20.27 0.47 -24.29
N PHE A 531 20.04 -0.82 -24.44
CA PHE A 531 20.68 -1.85 -23.62
C PHE A 531 22.20 -1.88 -23.90
N ILE A 532 23.00 -1.83 -22.83
CA ILE A 532 24.48 -1.90 -22.93
C ILE A 532 24.93 -3.28 -22.48
N ARG A 533 24.58 -3.68 -21.28
CA ARG A 533 24.93 -4.99 -20.71
C ARG A 533 24.09 -5.30 -19.47
N ASN A 534 23.98 -6.58 -19.15
CA ASN A 534 23.47 -7.09 -17.89
C ASN A 534 24.62 -7.36 -16.91
N ILE A 535 24.40 -7.13 -15.62
CA ILE A 535 25.39 -7.30 -14.55
C ILE A 535 24.74 -8.08 -13.39
N GLU A 536 25.30 -9.24 -13.06
CA GLU A 536 24.85 -10.06 -11.92
C GLU A 536 25.09 -9.36 -10.59
N LEU A 537 24.16 -9.59 -9.64
CA LEU A 537 24.21 -9.12 -8.26
C LEU A 537 24.09 -10.29 -7.29
N PHE A 538 24.85 -10.22 -6.21
CA PHE A 538 24.84 -11.23 -5.13
C PHE A 538 24.21 -10.62 -3.87
N LEU A 539 22.94 -10.20 -3.97
CA LEU A 539 22.20 -9.61 -2.86
C LEU A 539 21.45 -10.70 -2.06
N PRO A 540 21.15 -10.44 -0.78
CA PRO A 540 20.44 -11.41 0.06
C PRO A 540 19.02 -11.65 -0.43
N THR A 541 18.48 -12.81 -0.14
CA THR A 541 17.04 -13.10 -0.31
C THR A 541 16.29 -12.55 0.89
N HIS A 542 15.21 -11.81 0.63
CA HIS A 542 14.29 -11.34 1.64
C HIS A 542 12.99 -12.13 1.59
N THR A 543 12.61 -12.71 2.72
CA THR A 543 11.35 -13.45 2.84
C THR A 543 10.34 -12.63 3.64
N LEU A 544 9.18 -12.42 3.04
CA LEU A 544 8.01 -11.79 3.63
C LEU A 544 6.97 -12.86 3.97
N PRO A 545 6.81 -13.24 5.24
CA PRO A 545 5.65 -14.02 5.66
C PRO A 545 4.42 -13.11 5.56
N THR A 546 3.47 -13.47 4.71
CA THR A 546 2.28 -12.66 4.43
C THR A 546 1.06 -13.53 4.19
N LYS A 547 -0.07 -12.92 3.83
CA LYS A 547 -1.23 -13.63 3.31
C LYS A 547 -1.41 -13.37 1.83
N SER A 548 -1.80 -14.42 1.13
CA SER A 548 -2.10 -14.40 -0.30
C SER A 548 -3.51 -14.90 -0.58
N THR A 549 -4.09 -14.38 -1.65
CA THR A 549 -5.19 -15.01 -2.37
C THR A 549 -4.65 -15.47 -3.71
N TRP A 550 -4.97 -16.72 -4.09
CA TRP A 550 -4.53 -17.27 -5.37
C TRP A 550 -5.60 -18.16 -5.99
N PHE A 551 -5.48 -18.33 -7.29
CA PHE A 551 -6.30 -19.32 -8.00
C PHE A 551 -5.43 -20.22 -8.87
N THR A 552 -5.90 -21.45 -9.05
CA THR A 552 -5.27 -22.48 -9.88
C THR A 552 -6.19 -22.87 -11.04
N LEU A 553 -5.60 -23.24 -12.16
CA LEU A 553 -6.28 -23.65 -13.37
C LEU A 553 -5.99 -25.11 -13.67
N THR A 554 -7.02 -25.87 -14.04
CA THR A 554 -6.83 -27.24 -14.55
C THR A 554 -6.47 -27.24 -16.03
N PRO A 555 -5.87 -28.34 -16.57
CA PRO A 555 -5.67 -28.47 -18.00
C PRO A 555 -6.98 -28.37 -18.82
N THR A 556 -8.10 -28.79 -18.23
CA THR A 556 -9.43 -28.65 -18.83
C THR A 556 -9.83 -27.19 -19.00
N ALA A 557 -9.51 -26.33 -18.01
CA ALA A 557 -9.76 -24.89 -18.11
C ALA A 557 -8.96 -24.28 -19.27
N LEU A 558 -7.67 -24.61 -19.38
CA LEU A 558 -6.81 -24.09 -20.45
C LEU A 558 -7.31 -24.52 -21.83
N ALA A 559 -7.69 -25.79 -21.98
CA ALA A 559 -8.26 -26.31 -23.22
C ALA A 559 -9.60 -25.62 -23.59
N ALA A 560 -10.46 -25.37 -22.59
CA ALA A 560 -11.75 -24.67 -22.80
C ALA A 560 -11.57 -23.23 -23.25
N MET A 561 -10.50 -22.56 -22.82
CA MET A 561 -10.15 -21.20 -23.22
C MET A 561 -9.36 -21.13 -24.53
N GLY A 562 -8.84 -22.26 -25.04
CA GLY A 562 -7.97 -22.29 -26.22
C GLY A 562 -6.63 -21.57 -26.00
N ILE A 563 -6.14 -21.51 -24.76
CA ILE A 563 -4.83 -20.90 -24.44
C ILE A 563 -3.74 -21.91 -24.72
N GLU A 564 -2.86 -21.57 -25.65
CA GLU A 564 -1.68 -22.39 -25.97
C GLU A 564 -0.58 -22.21 -24.92
N ALA A 565 0.30 -23.23 -24.80
CA ALA A 565 1.38 -23.18 -23.84
C ALA A 565 2.32 -21.97 -24.02
N ALA A 566 2.54 -21.55 -25.26
CA ALA A 566 3.38 -20.36 -25.55
C ALA A 566 2.80 -19.04 -25.05
N ASP A 567 1.45 -18.95 -24.94
CA ASP A 567 0.76 -17.72 -24.51
C ASP A 567 0.42 -17.73 -23.01
N LEU A 568 0.58 -18.88 -22.34
CA LEU A 568 0.14 -19.07 -20.96
C LEU A 568 0.85 -18.12 -20.00
N ALA A 569 2.16 -18.01 -20.06
CA ALA A 569 2.95 -17.13 -19.19
C ALA A 569 2.49 -15.67 -19.30
N GLY A 570 2.37 -15.16 -20.53
CA GLY A 570 1.91 -13.79 -20.78
C GLY A 570 0.47 -13.56 -20.37
N THR A 571 -0.40 -14.57 -20.47
CA THR A 571 -1.80 -14.52 -20.05
C THR A 571 -1.93 -14.38 -18.52
N LEU A 572 -1.24 -15.25 -17.77
CA LEU A 572 -1.25 -15.24 -16.31
C LEU A 572 -0.65 -13.95 -15.76
N HIS A 573 0.48 -13.50 -16.32
CA HIS A 573 1.18 -12.30 -15.90
C HIS A 573 0.36 -11.01 -16.16
N ALA A 574 -0.26 -10.89 -17.33
CA ALA A 574 -1.13 -9.76 -17.61
C ALA A 574 -2.37 -9.75 -16.71
N THR A 575 -2.94 -10.91 -16.39
CA THR A 575 -4.06 -11.05 -15.46
C THR A 575 -3.68 -10.64 -14.04
N GLU A 576 -2.52 -11.09 -13.54
CA GLU A 576 -1.97 -10.69 -12.25
C GLU A 576 -1.86 -9.17 -12.12
N HIS A 577 -1.20 -8.51 -13.09
CA HIS A 577 -1.03 -7.06 -13.10
C HIS A 577 -2.36 -6.29 -13.10
N ALA A 578 -3.30 -6.72 -13.95
CA ALA A 578 -4.61 -6.09 -14.04
C ALA A 578 -5.39 -6.23 -12.73
N MET A 579 -5.41 -7.43 -12.14
CA MET A 579 -6.10 -7.69 -10.88
C MET A 579 -5.50 -6.88 -9.73
N ILE A 580 -4.17 -6.80 -9.60
CA ILE A 580 -3.49 -5.93 -8.61
C ILE A 580 -3.90 -4.46 -8.83
N GLY A 581 -3.98 -4.02 -10.09
CA GLY A 581 -4.35 -2.65 -10.44
C GLY A 581 -5.77 -2.27 -10.03
N ILE A 582 -6.69 -3.23 -9.98
CA ILE A 582 -8.13 -3.02 -9.73
C ILE A 582 -8.55 -3.41 -8.30
N LEU A 583 -7.75 -4.20 -7.54
CA LEU A 583 -8.11 -4.57 -6.16
C LEU A 583 -8.47 -3.36 -5.27
N PRO A 584 -7.85 -2.17 -5.41
CA PRO A 584 -8.25 -1.00 -4.61
C PRO A 584 -9.71 -0.54 -4.82
N LEU A 585 -10.43 -1.04 -5.80
CA LEU A 585 -11.86 -0.79 -5.99
C LEU A 585 -12.71 -1.50 -4.92
N VAL A 586 -12.28 -2.67 -4.46
CA VAL A 586 -13.03 -3.55 -3.54
C VAL A 586 -12.42 -3.62 -2.13
N ALA A 587 -11.15 -3.26 -1.98
CA ALA A 587 -10.43 -3.23 -0.70
C ALA A 587 -9.77 -1.86 -0.49
N THR A 588 -9.70 -1.40 0.78
CA THR A 588 -9.08 -0.11 1.12
C THR A 588 -7.56 -0.20 1.09
N CYS A 589 -6.96 -0.23 -0.08
CA CYS A 589 -5.51 -0.32 -0.26
C CYS A 589 -5.03 0.56 -1.42
N ASP A 590 -3.71 0.73 -1.51
CA ASP A 590 -3.03 1.18 -2.72
C ASP A 590 -2.43 -0.02 -3.45
N ARG A 591 -2.21 0.09 -4.76
CA ARG A 591 -1.49 -0.94 -5.52
C ARG A 591 -0.08 -1.22 -4.98
N TRP A 592 0.51 -0.28 -4.23
CA TRP A 592 1.80 -0.45 -3.57
C TRP A 592 1.74 -1.32 -2.31
N ASP A 593 0.55 -1.49 -1.74
CA ASP A 593 0.27 -2.37 -0.61
C ASP A 593 0.14 -3.85 -1.01
N LEU A 594 0.29 -4.14 -2.30
CA LEU A 594 0.08 -5.46 -2.91
C LEU A 594 1.30 -5.89 -3.71
N GLY A 595 1.47 -7.19 -3.85
CA GLY A 595 2.39 -7.81 -4.80
C GLY A 595 1.75 -9.04 -5.43
N GLY A 596 2.43 -9.68 -6.37
CA GLY A 596 1.93 -10.89 -7.01
C GLY A 596 3.04 -11.74 -7.58
N LEU A 597 2.66 -12.96 -7.97
CA LEU A 597 3.43 -13.90 -8.74
C LEU A 597 2.50 -14.72 -9.61
N SER A 598 2.83 -14.86 -10.87
CA SER A 598 2.17 -15.76 -11.80
C SER A 598 3.17 -16.78 -12.34
N THR A 599 2.75 -18.03 -12.46
CA THR A 599 3.59 -19.12 -12.97
C THR A 599 2.76 -20.16 -13.70
N GLU A 600 3.34 -20.74 -14.75
CA GLU A 600 2.72 -21.81 -15.54
C GLU A 600 2.65 -23.14 -14.78
N LEU A 601 3.54 -23.33 -13.82
CA LEU A 601 3.57 -24.49 -12.93
C LEU A 601 4.18 -24.08 -11.58
N HIS A 602 3.39 -24.12 -10.54
CA HIS A 602 3.86 -23.80 -9.18
C HIS A 602 4.14 -25.09 -8.41
N ASP A 603 5.27 -25.13 -7.69
CA ASP A 603 5.73 -26.35 -7.00
C ASP A 603 4.72 -26.89 -5.98
N ASP A 604 4.11 -26.00 -5.16
CA ASP A 604 3.17 -26.43 -4.10
C ASP A 604 1.78 -26.77 -4.65
N THR A 605 1.34 -26.13 -5.73
CA THR A 605 0.00 -26.34 -6.27
C THR A 605 -0.05 -27.34 -7.41
N GLY A 606 1.09 -27.61 -8.05
CA GLY A 606 1.21 -28.50 -9.21
C GLY A 606 0.44 -28.03 -10.44
N ALA A 607 0.10 -26.73 -10.53
CA ALA A 607 -0.79 -26.16 -11.53
C ALA A 607 -0.38 -24.75 -11.92
N PRO A 608 -0.87 -24.23 -13.06
CA PRO A 608 -0.81 -22.83 -13.40
C PRO A 608 -1.50 -21.98 -12.30
N THR A 609 -0.78 -21.03 -11.72
CA THR A 609 -1.23 -20.31 -10.54
C THR A 609 -0.95 -18.81 -10.65
N VAL A 610 -1.90 -17.99 -10.21
CA VAL A 610 -1.72 -16.56 -9.99
C VAL A 610 -1.92 -16.27 -8.51
N PHE A 611 -0.87 -15.75 -7.88
CA PHE A 611 -0.88 -15.27 -6.50
C PHE A 611 -0.99 -13.74 -6.47
N ILE A 612 -1.81 -13.23 -5.56
CA ILE A 612 -1.82 -11.81 -5.18
C ILE A 612 -1.70 -11.77 -3.66
N HIS A 613 -0.75 -11.01 -3.14
CA HIS A 613 -0.42 -11.00 -1.71
C HIS A 613 -0.37 -9.59 -1.15
N ASP A 614 -0.62 -9.46 0.15
CA ASP A 614 -0.38 -8.22 0.89
C ASP A 614 1.14 -7.96 0.99
N ALA A 615 1.55 -6.70 0.87
CA ALA A 615 2.97 -6.31 1.00
C ALA A 615 3.41 -6.09 2.46
N PHE A 616 2.67 -6.65 3.43
CA PHE A 616 2.90 -6.48 4.86
C PHE A 616 3.07 -7.83 5.55
N ARG A 617 3.93 -7.87 6.57
CA ARG A 617 4.14 -9.07 7.39
C ARG A 617 2.82 -9.50 8.06
N GLY A 618 2.48 -10.77 7.91
CA GLY A 618 1.24 -11.35 8.42
C GLY A 618 -0.01 -10.93 7.65
N GLY A 619 0.15 -10.16 6.58
CA GLY A 619 -0.95 -9.60 5.79
C GLY A 619 -1.55 -8.33 6.41
N ALA A 620 -2.31 -7.61 5.61
CA ALA A 620 -3.10 -6.45 6.03
C ALA A 620 -4.61 -6.68 5.85
N GLY A 621 -5.01 -7.84 5.27
CA GLY A 621 -6.38 -8.23 5.02
C GLY A 621 -6.96 -7.75 3.69
N HIS A 622 -6.15 -7.07 2.86
CA HIS A 622 -6.64 -6.56 1.55
C HIS A 622 -6.97 -7.70 0.60
N VAL A 623 -6.09 -8.71 0.52
CA VAL A 623 -6.31 -9.86 -0.37
C VAL A 623 -7.42 -10.77 0.14
N LEU A 624 -7.70 -10.83 1.45
CA LEU A 624 -8.86 -11.51 2.00
C LEU A 624 -10.17 -10.82 1.57
N ALA A 625 -10.21 -9.49 1.63
CA ALA A 625 -11.35 -8.72 1.11
C ALA A 625 -11.54 -8.96 -0.40
N GLY A 626 -10.42 -9.06 -1.15
CA GLY A 626 -10.43 -9.47 -2.55
C GLY A 626 -11.00 -10.86 -2.78
N PHE A 627 -10.63 -11.85 -1.96
CA PHE A 627 -11.17 -13.21 -2.02
C PHE A 627 -12.69 -13.23 -1.83
N HIS A 628 -13.19 -12.57 -0.79
CA HIS A 628 -14.64 -12.49 -0.52
C HIS A 628 -15.43 -11.70 -1.58
N SER A 629 -14.76 -10.83 -2.33
CA SER A 629 -15.35 -10.00 -3.40
C SER A 629 -14.83 -10.39 -4.79
N ALA A 630 -14.31 -11.61 -4.96
CA ALA A 630 -13.55 -11.99 -6.14
C ALA A 630 -14.34 -11.88 -7.44
N ARG A 631 -15.64 -12.18 -7.44
CA ARG A 631 -16.50 -12.03 -8.64
C ARG A 631 -16.57 -10.57 -9.09
N SER A 632 -16.84 -9.64 -8.18
CA SER A 632 -16.86 -8.20 -8.48
C SER A 632 -15.50 -7.70 -8.91
N TRP A 633 -14.44 -8.17 -8.26
CA TRP A 633 -13.05 -7.84 -8.59
C TRP A 633 -12.68 -8.31 -10.01
N VAL A 634 -12.94 -9.57 -10.36
CA VAL A 634 -12.69 -10.12 -11.70
C VAL A 634 -13.51 -9.37 -12.75
N THR A 635 -14.80 -9.09 -12.49
CA THR A 635 -15.67 -8.36 -13.43
C THR A 635 -15.11 -6.96 -13.71
N ALA A 636 -14.79 -6.19 -12.69
CA ALA A 636 -14.22 -4.85 -12.87
C ALA A 636 -12.85 -4.89 -13.57
N THR A 637 -12.04 -5.93 -13.28
CA THR A 637 -10.75 -6.12 -13.96
C THR A 637 -10.94 -6.42 -15.44
N LEU A 638 -11.89 -7.29 -15.79
CA LEU A 638 -12.23 -7.60 -17.17
C LEU A 638 -12.70 -6.34 -17.93
N GLU A 639 -13.58 -5.56 -17.33
CA GLU A 639 -14.06 -4.30 -17.91
C GLU A 639 -12.90 -3.30 -18.13
N ALA A 640 -11.99 -3.17 -17.16
CA ALA A 640 -10.84 -2.27 -17.25
C ALA A 640 -9.91 -2.66 -18.42
N VAL A 641 -9.65 -3.96 -18.60
CA VAL A 641 -8.73 -4.44 -19.65
C VAL A 641 -9.42 -4.42 -21.03
N SER A 642 -10.67 -4.88 -21.14
CA SER A 642 -11.38 -4.97 -22.41
C SER A 642 -11.77 -3.61 -22.98
N SER A 643 -12.09 -2.63 -22.12
CA SER A 643 -12.47 -1.28 -22.55
C SER A 643 -11.26 -0.37 -22.87
N CYS A 644 -10.04 -0.85 -22.72
CA CYS A 644 -8.85 -0.07 -23.07
C CYS A 644 -8.58 -0.11 -24.57
N ASP A 645 -8.37 1.05 -25.18
CA ASP A 645 -8.22 1.21 -26.63
C ASP A 645 -6.87 0.69 -27.18
N CYS A 646 -5.90 0.36 -26.31
CA CYS A 646 -4.59 -0.17 -26.73
C CYS A 646 -4.73 -1.61 -27.26
N GLU A 647 -3.82 -2.04 -28.15
CA GLU A 647 -3.88 -3.38 -28.74
C GLU A 647 -3.15 -4.43 -27.87
N SER A 648 -1.89 -4.19 -27.54
CA SER A 648 -1.01 -5.16 -26.90
C SER A 648 -0.88 -5.02 -25.38
N GLY A 649 -1.41 -3.93 -24.81
CA GLY A 649 -1.32 -3.60 -23.40
C GLY A 649 -0.58 -2.28 -23.15
N CYS A 650 -0.98 -1.57 -22.10
CA CYS A 650 -0.40 -0.28 -21.72
C CYS A 650 -0.52 -0.07 -20.21
N PRO A 651 0.09 0.99 -19.63
CA PRO A 651 -0.01 1.30 -18.19
C PRO A 651 -1.44 1.47 -17.66
N ARG A 652 -2.42 1.73 -18.55
CA ARG A 652 -3.83 1.91 -18.21
C ARG A 652 -4.62 0.59 -18.13
N CYS A 653 -4.01 -0.55 -18.45
CA CYS A 653 -4.68 -1.86 -18.38
C CYS A 653 -3.83 -2.95 -17.73
N ILE A 654 -2.73 -3.41 -18.36
CA ILE A 654 -2.00 -4.60 -17.92
C ILE A 654 -0.53 -4.35 -17.55
N GLN A 655 0.04 -3.17 -17.85
CA GLN A 655 1.43 -2.90 -17.48
C GLN A 655 1.54 -2.39 -16.04
N SER A 656 2.52 -2.90 -15.30
CA SER A 656 2.81 -2.51 -13.92
C SER A 656 4.18 -1.83 -13.80
N PRO A 657 4.27 -0.68 -13.11
CA PRO A 657 5.58 -0.06 -12.83
C PRO A 657 6.36 -0.82 -11.75
N LYS A 658 5.75 -1.80 -11.08
CA LYS A 658 6.39 -2.66 -10.07
C LYS A 658 6.92 -3.97 -10.66
N CYS A 659 6.70 -4.23 -11.95
CA CYS A 659 7.08 -5.50 -12.56
C CYS A 659 8.60 -5.68 -12.55
N GLY A 660 9.07 -6.75 -11.90
CA GLY A 660 10.48 -7.16 -11.85
C GLY A 660 11.02 -7.68 -13.19
N ASN A 661 10.12 -8.10 -14.11
CA ASN A 661 10.45 -8.67 -15.41
C ASN A 661 10.28 -7.66 -16.57
N GLY A 662 10.22 -6.36 -16.29
CA GLY A 662 10.09 -5.34 -17.31
C GLY A 662 8.79 -5.38 -18.12
N ASN A 663 7.72 -5.99 -17.59
CA ASN A 663 6.44 -6.23 -18.24
C ASN A 663 6.50 -7.22 -19.43
N GLU A 664 7.37 -8.20 -19.37
CA GLU A 664 7.53 -9.24 -20.41
C GLU A 664 7.52 -10.66 -19.79
N PRO A 665 6.83 -11.64 -20.41
CA PRO A 665 5.82 -11.46 -21.46
C PRO A 665 4.48 -10.97 -20.90
N LEU A 666 3.68 -10.24 -21.70
CA LEU A 666 2.30 -9.86 -21.37
C LEU A 666 1.38 -10.16 -22.56
N SER A 667 0.21 -10.76 -22.31
CA SER A 667 -0.84 -10.98 -23.32
C SER A 667 -2.15 -10.32 -22.89
N LYS A 668 -2.50 -9.19 -23.51
CA LYS A 668 -3.79 -8.52 -23.25
C LYS A 668 -4.96 -9.38 -23.63
N GLN A 669 -4.90 -10.00 -24.81
CA GLN A 669 -5.98 -10.87 -25.30
C GLN A 669 -6.13 -12.13 -24.43
N GLY A 670 -5.00 -12.72 -24.00
CA GLY A 670 -4.99 -13.83 -23.06
C GLY A 670 -5.65 -13.43 -21.72
N ALA A 671 -5.30 -12.26 -21.18
CA ALA A 671 -5.90 -11.75 -19.94
C ALA A 671 -7.43 -11.56 -20.08
N ILE A 672 -7.92 -11.00 -21.19
CA ILE A 672 -9.35 -10.86 -21.45
C ILE A 672 -10.02 -12.25 -21.47
N THR A 673 -9.42 -13.23 -22.16
CA THR A 673 -9.95 -14.59 -22.24
C THR A 673 -10.01 -15.25 -20.86
N LEU A 674 -8.93 -15.16 -20.08
CA LEU A 674 -8.87 -15.74 -18.73
C LEU A 674 -9.84 -15.04 -17.77
N LEU A 675 -9.89 -13.72 -17.74
CA LEU A 675 -10.81 -12.97 -16.89
C LEU A 675 -12.27 -13.25 -17.24
N THR A 676 -12.61 -13.40 -18.53
CA THR A 676 -13.94 -13.81 -18.97
C THR A 676 -14.29 -15.20 -18.44
N TYR A 677 -13.34 -16.14 -18.45
CA TYR A 677 -13.53 -17.49 -17.92
C TYR A 677 -13.69 -17.50 -16.40
N LEU A 678 -12.97 -16.62 -15.70
CA LEU A 678 -13.01 -16.52 -14.24
C LEU A 678 -14.28 -15.85 -13.71
N GLN A 679 -14.97 -15.01 -14.50
CA GLN A 679 -16.10 -14.19 -14.07
C GLN A 679 -17.21 -15.00 -13.39
N ASP A 680 -17.57 -16.17 -13.95
CA ASP A 680 -18.57 -17.08 -13.39
C ASP A 680 -17.97 -18.14 -12.42
N ARG A 681 -16.63 -18.15 -12.25
CA ARG A 681 -15.85 -19.15 -11.49
C ARG A 681 -15.12 -18.57 -10.29
N ALA A 682 -15.38 -17.32 -9.96
CA ALA A 682 -14.84 -16.64 -8.79
C ALA A 682 -15.81 -16.72 -7.60
N PRO A 683 -15.30 -16.77 -6.35
CA PRO A 683 -16.13 -16.71 -5.14
C PRO A 683 -16.83 -15.36 -5.00
N GLY A 684 -17.92 -15.33 -4.22
CA GLY A 684 -18.75 -14.16 -3.97
C GLY A 684 -20.06 -14.17 -4.76
N ALA A 685 -21.06 -13.51 -4.18
CA ALA A 685 -22.41 -13.38 -4.77
C ALA A 685 -22.42 -12.33 -5.89
#